data_6bde998adfa0bc90e84d379b1f8fe51b
#
_entry.id   6bde998adfa0bc90e84d379b1f8fe51b
#
_cell.length_a   1.000
_cell.length_b   1.000
_cell.length_c   1.000
_cell.angle_alpha   90.00
_cell.angle_beta   90.00
_cell.angle_gamma   90.00
#
_symmetry.space_group_name_H-M   'P 1'
#
loop_
_entity.id
_entity.type
_entity.pdbx_description
1 polymer ?
#
loop_
_entity_poly.entity_id
_entity_poly.type
_entity_poly.pdbx_seq_one_letter_code
_entity_poly.pdbx_strand_id
1 'polypeptide(L)'
;MSRIIQVQNNFTAGELDPKLRARTDIEQYSSGLAEADNVIIHPQGGVTRRDGTRFLFDIPAPDFRSRLVSFEFSIDDSYMLVFNNKRMFVFKDQQLVTNINGSGFDYLGLASFISVNSIIEEMNWVQSADTLILVHKDIQPLKIVRGATDADWTASSISFDYIPRFAFTLTATTGTNYNTGVPHDHIEPSATSGNLTIIAKHSGSDADIFTASAASYIGQYINVTPFGRLRIIRKVSDAKLECFAEVPLFSTDNIDDADWEYEEGYEDTWSSTRGWPRSATFHEGRLFFGGTETRPSTVWGSRVGDFFNFDPGEALDDASVEATMDTGTFNAIIDMYSGRHLQIFTSGGEFYVPQTLDEPITPSNLIIKNQTAFGTKEGVRVVNIDGSTLFVQRQGKAIQEFIYSDSVAAYTSAKISLLSSHLLLNPNEMAVRRSTGTDEGDRLMIVNGTDGSIACYTILRSQNVVAPSKWQTDGRFVSIGVDISDIYCVVRRDINGVINHYVELFDPSVLLDSSKTGGAASSVNVPHLEAETVKVIRDGIIEADQTVGASPSTVTFATAATTSYEVGLNFTTQVKTLPTEPNLSSGSIRSFKKRVFEVSAELFETQSLNINGKEISFRNFGDAALDDPIVEFTGLKTLNGILGYTYDGQITITQTTPLKMTVLGI
;
A
#
# COMPACT_ATOMS: atom_id res chain seq x y z
N MET A 1 45.96 0.51 -32.27
CA MET A 1 44.93 0.35 -31.23
C MET A 1 44.22 -0.96 -31.48
N SER A 2 44.16 -1.85 -30.52
CA SER A 2 43.45 -3.12 -30.69
C SER A 2 41.92 -2.86 -30.63
N ARG A 3 41.18 -3.46 -31.55
CA ARG A 3 39.73 -3.51 -31.51
C ARG A 3 39.32 -4.46 -30.38
N ILE A 4 38.43 -4.00 -29.50
CA ILE A 4 37.84 -4.80 -28.43
C ILE A 4 36.36 -4.94 -28.74
N ILE A 5 35.84 -6.14 -28.66
CA ILE A 5 34.40 -6.42 -28.78
C ILE A 5 33.90 -6.75 -27.39
N GLN A 6 32.85 -6.10 -26.98
CA GLN A 6 32.13 -6.39 -25.74
C GLN A 6 30.65 -6.64 -26.06
N VAL A 7 30.07 -7.61 -25.43
CA VAL A 7 28.63 -7.96 -25.58
C VAL A 7 27.96 -7.85 -24.24
N GLN A 8 26.79 -7.21 -24.20
CA GLN A 8 25.88 -7.25 -23.11
C GLN A 8 24.57 -7.85 -23.62
N ASN A 9 24.29 -9.08 -23.26
CA ASN A 9 23.17 -9.88 -23.77
C ASN A 9 22.01 -10.02 -22.80
N ASN A 10 22.07 -9.34 -21.66
CA ASN A 10 20.95 -9.22 -20.74
C ASN A 10 21.06 -7.95 -19.88
N PHE A 11 19.94 -7.53 -19.29
CA PHE A 11 19.83 -6.35 -18.45
C PHE A 11 19.18 -6.66 -17.08
N THR A 12 19.21 -7.92 -16.65
CA THR A 12 18.46 -8.43 -15.50
C THR A 12 18.89 -7.89 -14.14
N ALA A 13 20.06 -7.24 -14.04
CA ALA A 13 20.45 -6.52 -12.83
C ALA A 13 19.88 -5.09 -12.76
N GLY A 14 19.26 -4.60 -13.84
CA GLY A 14 18.62 -3.30 -13.89
C GLY A 14 19.55 -2.13 -13.62
N GLU A 15 19.01 -1.01 -13.14
CA GLU A 15 19.76 0.19 -12.82
C GLU A 15 20.55 0.04 -11.51
N LEU A 16 21.86 0.19 -11.60
CA LEU A 16 22.76 0.09 -10.46
C LEU A 16 23.11 1.46 -9.87
N ASP A 17 23.24 1.51 -8.54
CA ASP A 17 23.64 2.72 -7.82
C ASP A 17 24.96 3.30 -8.40
N PRO A 18 25.04 4.60 -8.70
CA PRO A 18 26.24 5.25 -9.23
C PRO A 18 27.52 4.99 -8.41
N LYS A 19 27.40 4.66 -7.12
CA LYS A 19 28.52 4.26 -6.26
C LYS A 19 29.15 2.92 -6.67
N LEU A 20 28.40 2.09 -7.39
CA LEU A 20 28.87 0.79 -7.89
C LEU A 20 29.60 0.88 -9.23
N ARG A 21 29.70 2.07 -9.83
CA ARG A 21 30.32 2.31 -11.13
C ARG A 21 31.76 1.78 -11.24
N ALA A 22 32.45 1.60 -10.13
CA ALA A 22 33.81 1.08 -10.09
C ALA A 22 33.89 -0.42 -9.76
N ARG A 23 32.78 -1.04 -9.38
CA ARG A 23 32.70 -2.40 -8.86
C ARG A 23 32.50 -3.41 -9.99
N THR A 24 33.50 -3.52 -10.89
CA THR A 24 33.50 -4.49 -12.00
C THR A 24 33.70 -5.94 -11.52
N ASP A 25 33.94 -6.12 -10.23
CA ASP A 25 34.12 -7.41 -9.56
C ASP A 25 32.80 -8.09 -9.21
N ILE A 26 31.68 -7.37 -9.17
CA ILE A 26 30.36 -7.96 -8.89
C ILE A 26 29.75 -8.54 -10.17
N GLU A 27 29.08 -9.68 -10.01
CA GLU A 27 28.43 -10.40 -11.13
C GLU A 27 27.41 -9.53 -11.85
N GLN A 28 26.61 -8.78 -11.09
CA GLN A 28 25.56 -7.90 -11.58
C GLN A 28 26.07 -6.75 -12.48
N TYR A 29 27.37 -6.44 -12.44
CA TYR A 29 27.93 -5.38 -13.27
C TYR A 29 27.78 -5.65 -14.76
N SER A 30 27.95 -6.89 -15.18
CA SER A 30 27.87 -7.29 -16.59
C SER A 30 26.45 -7.25 -17.17
N SER A 31 25.43 -7.39 -16.32
CA SER A 31 24.02 -7.34 -16.67
C SER A 31 23.31 -6.07 -16.16
N GLY A 32 24.06 -5.13 -15.59
CA GLY A 32 23.55 -3.88 -15.04
C GLY A 32 23.56 -2.71 -16.01
N LEU A 33 22.80 -1.70 -15.68
CA LEU A 33 22.67 -0.44 -16.38
C LEU A 33 23.09 0.73 -15.48
N ALA A 34 23.57 1.81 -16.08
CA ALA A 34 23.82 3.06 -15.37
C ALA A 34 22.57 3.92 -15.26
N GLU A 35 21.63 3.80 -16.21
CA GLU A 35 20.34 4.46 -16.23
C GLU A 35 19.34 3.56 -16.96
N ALA A 36 18.13 3.42 -16.40
CA ALA A 36 17.02 2.61 -16.94
C ALA A 36 15.70 3.37 -16.74
N ASP A 37 15.51 4.43 -17.52
CA ASP A 37 14.35 5.33 -17.40
C ASP A 37 13.21 4.90 -18.32
N ASN A 38 11.99 4.80 -17.76
CA ASN A 38 10.76 4.47 -18.47
C ASN A 38 10.84 3.17 -19.28
N VAL A 39 11.42 2.16 -18.67
CA VAL A 39 11.54 0.82 -19.24
C VAL A 39 11.04 -0.25 -18.28
N ILE A 40 10.62 -1.37 -18.87
CA ILE A 40 10.35 -2.64 -18.20
C ILE A 40 11.50 -3.59 -18.57
N ILE A 41 12.11 -4.18 -17.56
CA ILE A 41 13.17 -5.18 -17.76
C ILE A 41 12.55 -6.56 -17.61
N HIS A 42 12.68 -7.39 -18.62
CA HIS A 42 12.12 -8.73 -18.63
C HIS A 42 13.07 -9.74 -17.98
N PRO A 43 12.56 -10.78 -17.32
CA PRO A 43 13.39 -11.84 -16.73
C PRO A 43 14.29 -12.54 -17.77
N GLN A 44 13.86 -12.58 -19.04
CA GLN A 44 14.63 -13.14 -20.16
C GLN A 44 15.83 -12.29 -20.58
N GLY A 45 15.99 -11.11 -20.00
CA GLY A 45 17.13 -10.23 -20.22
C GLY A 45 16.86 -9.01 -21.08
N GLY A 46 15.78 -8.98 -21.86
CA GLY A 46 15.43 -7.83 -22.70
C GLY A 46 14.90 -6.63 -21.92
N VAL A 47 14.95 -5.47 -22.55
CA VAL A 47 14.40 -4.22 -22.02
C VAL A 47 13.42 -3.61 -23.03
N THR A 48 12.21 -3.28 -22.56
CA THR A 48 11.11 -2.75 -23.38
C THR A 48 10.70 -1.37 -22.86
N ARG A 49 10.29 -0.47 -23.75
CA ARG A 49 9.62 0.78 -23.36
C ARG A 49 8.43 0.45 -22.46
N ARG A 50 8.24 1.18 -21.34
CA ARG A 50 7.07 0.99 -20.49
C ARG A 50 5.77 1.34 -21.23
N ASP A 51 4.69 0.77 -20.76
CA ASP A 51 3.36 1.12 -21.22
C ASP A 51 3.07 2.61 -20.97
N GLY A 52 2.29 3.23 -21.84
CA GLY A 52 1.73 4.56 -21.60
C GLY A 52 0.60 4.50 -20.58
N THR A 53 0.04 5.67 -20.26
CA THR A 53 -1.12 5.75 -19.39
C THR A 53 -2.33 6.30 -20.13
N ARG A 54 -3.48 5.64 -19.92
CA ARG A 54 -4.77 6.09 -20.45
C ARG A 54 -5.48 6.94 -19.40
N PHE A 55 -5.92 8.14 -19.78
CA PHE A 55 -6.71 9.01 -18.93
C PHE A 55 -8.09 8.39 -18.68
N LEU A 56 -8.50 8.31 -17.42
CA LEU A 56 -9.81 7.81 -17.01
C LEU A 56 -10.70 8.92 -16.45
N PHE A 57 -10.18 9.72 -15.50
CA PHE A 57 -11.00 10.66 -14.77
C PHE A 57 -10.18 11.80 -14.17
N ASP A 58 -10.76 13.00 -14.16
CA ASP A 58 -10.25 14.16 -13.45
C ASP A 58 -10.95 14.29 -12.10
N ILE A 59 -10.20 14.21 -11.01
CA ILE A 59 -10.74 14.27 -9.66
C ILE A 59 -11.17 15.70 -9.35
N PRO A 60 -12.47 15.99 -9.15
CA PRO A 60 -12.95 17.34 -8.90
C PRO A 60 -12.48 17.86 -7.54
N ALA A 61 -12.06 19.12 -7.51
CA ALA A 61 -11.50 19.82 -6.34
C ALA A 61 -10.32 19.04 -5.73
N PRO A 62 -9.21 18.92 -6.46
CA PRO A 62 -8.09 18.09 -6.08
C PRO A 62 -7.51 18.51 -4.74
N ASP A 63 -7.30 17.55 -3.88
CA ASP A 63 -6.41 17.66 -2.73
C ASP A 63 -5.15 16.87 -3.04
N PHE A 64 -4.05 17.20 -2.39
CA PHE A 64 -2.77 16.51 -2.62
C PHE A 64 -2.73 15.08 -2.10
N ARG A 65 -3.76 14.67 -1.36
CA ARG A 65 -3.90 13.35 -0.72
C ARG A 65 -4.79 12.47 -1.58
N SER A 66 -4.21 11.42 -2.12
CA SER A 66 -4.94 10.37 -2.84
C SER A 66 -4.42 9.00 -2.43
N ARG A 67 -5.33 8.03 -2.36
CA ARG A 67 -4.99 6.64 -2.08
C ARG A 67 -5.83 5.72 -2.94
N LEU A 68 -5.17 4.78 -3.59
CA LEU A 68 -5.80 3.71 -4.35
C LEU A 68 -5.90 2.46 -3.49
N VAL A 69 -7.07 1.85 -3.47
CA VAL A 69 -7.36 0.63 -2.70
C VAL A 69 -8.09 -0.35 -3.60
N SER A 70 -7.50 -1.51 -3.85
CA SER A 70 -8.16 -2.60 -4.54
C SER A 70 -9.21 -3.24 -3.63
N PHE A 71 -10.36 -3.57 -4.20
CA PHE A 71 -11.47 -4.23 -3.53
C PHE A 71 -11.97 -5.39 -4.39
N GLU A 72 -11.64 -6.61 -4.00
CA GLU A 72 -12.00 -7.83 -4.70
C GLU A 72 -13.22 -8.48 -4.03
N PHE A 73 -14.41 -8.33 -4.62
CA PHE A 73 -15.63 -8.94 -4.12
C PHE A 73 -15.74 -10.40 -4.56
N SER A 74 -15.41 -10.68 -5.80
CA SER A 74 -15.39 -12.03 -6.40
C SER A 74 -14.34 -12.09 -7.51
N ILE A 75 -14.22 -13.24 -8.14
CA ILE A 75 -13.31 -13.43 -9.30
C ILE A 75 -13.70 -12.52 -10.48
N ASP A 76 -15.00 -12.28 -10.65
CA ASP A 76 -15.54 -11.49 -11.77
C ASP A 76 -15.85 -10.04 -11.38
N ASP A 77 -15.90 -9.72 -10.09
CA ASP A 77 -16.26 -8.39 -9.58
C ASP A 77 -15.13 -7.84 -8.71
N SER A 78 -14.26 -7.07 -9.31
CA SER A 78 -13.23 -6.28 -8.63
C SER A 78 -13.42 -4.79 -8.89
N TYR A 79 -12.93 -3.98 -7.97
CA TYR A 79 -13.08 -2.53 -7.99
C TYR A 79 -11.77 -1.86 -7.59
N MET A 80 -11.46 -0.75 -8.23
CA MET A 80 -10.46 0.18 -7.72
C MET A 80 -11.15 1.34 -7.02
N LEU A 81 -10.93 1.46 -5.71
CA LEU A 81 -11.43 2.56 -4.89
C LEU A 81 -10.40 3.67 -4.85
N VAL A 82 -10.82 4.89 -5.16
CA VAL A 82 -9.96 6.08 -5.14
C VAL A 82 -10.41 7.01 -4.04
N PHE A 83 -9.63 7.08 -2.97
CA PHE A 83 -9.88 8.01 -1.86
C PHE A 83 -9.20 9.34 -2.14
N ASN A 84 -9.95 10.43 -2.12
CA ASN A 84 -9.44 11.80 -2.26
C ASN A 84 -10.42 12.81 -1.67
N ASN A 85 -9.93 13.86 -1.03
CA ASN A 85 -10.73 14.97 -0.51
C ASN A 85 -11.99 14.53 0.29
N LYS A 86 -11.82 13.56 1.20
CA LYS A 86 -12.92 12.98 2.01
C LYS A 86 -14.04 12.34 1.17
N ARG A 87 -13.69 11.84 0.00
CA ARG A 87 -14.57 11.18 -0.95
C ARG A 87 -13.95 9.86 -1.36
N MET A 88 -14.77 8.93 -1.79
CA MET A 88 -14.37 7.68 -2.40
C MET A 88 -15.05 7.56 -3.76
N PHE A 89 -14.26 7.47 -4.81
CA PHE A 89 -14.70 7.15 -6.15
C PHE A 89 -14.51 5.65 -6.38
N VAL A 90 -15.37 5.06 -7.20
CA VAL A 90 -15.37 3.63 -7.48
C VAL A 90 -15.16 3.43 -8.97
N PHE A 91 -14.17 2.62 -9.33
CA PHE A 91 -13.92 2.20 -10.70
C PHE A 91 -14.18 0.70 -10.82
N LYS A 92 -14.84 0.30 -11.88
CA LYS A 92 -15.05 -1.09 -12.29
C LYS A 92 -14.78 -1.22 -13.79
N ASP A 93 -14.12 -2.27 -14.22
CA ASP A 93 -13.83 -2.52 -15.63
C ASP A 93 -13.20 -1.29 -16.31
N GLN A 94 -12.28 -0.62 -15.62
CA GLN A 94 -11.57 0.58 -16.07
C GLN A 94 -12.47 1.80 -16.32
N GLN A 95 -13.68 1.84 -15.75
CA GLN A 95 -14.63 2.94 -15.87
C GLN A 95 -15.10 3.42 -14.50
N LEU A 96 -15.37 4.73 -14.41
CA LEU A 96 -15.95 5.32 -13.21
C LEU A 96 -17.40 4.84 -13.05
N VAL A 97 -17.73 4.31 -11.88
CA VAL A 97 -19.11 4.02 -11.49
C VAL A 97 -19.79 5.33 -11.09
N THR A 98 -20.85 5.68 -11.82
CA THR A 98 -21.55 6.95 -11.64
C THR A 98 -22.79 6.81 -10.76
N ASN A 99 -23.28 7.95 -10.24
CA ASN A 99 -24.51 8.06 -9.47
C ASN A 99 -24.57 7.11 -8.25
N ILE A 100 -23.51 7.16 -7.42
CA ILE A 100 -23.41 6.34 -6.21
C ILE A 100 -24.64 6.51 -5.30
N ASN A 101 -25.26 5.41 -4.92
CA ASN A 101 -26.48 5.35 -4.10
C ASN A 101 -27.67 6.15 -4.66
N GLY A 102 -27.73 6.38 -5.97
CA GLY A 102 -28.76 7.23 -6.54
C GLY A 102 -28.74 8.69 -6.06
N SER A 103 -27.60 9.15 -5.53
CA SER A 103 -27.44 10.47 -4.92
C SER A 103 -27.27 11.62 -5.94
N GLY A 104 -27.04 11.29 -7.21
CA GLY A 104 -26.62 12.25 -8.25
C GLY A 104 -25.14 12.63 -8.18
N PHE A 105 -24.35 12.04 -7.29
CA PHE A 105 -22.90 12.17 -7.20
C PHE A 105 -22.21 10.89 -7.63
N ASP A 106 -21.04 11.03 -8.25
CA ASP A 106 -20.21 9.91 -8.70
C ASP A 106 -19.19 9.47 -7.62
N TYR A 107 -19.49 9.74 -6.36
CA TYR A 107 -18.65 9.39 -5.22
C TYR A 107 -19.47 9.13 -3.95
N LEU A 108 -18.90 8.34 -3.04
CA LEU A 108 -19.36 8.20 -1.67
C LEU A 108 -18.73 9.29 -0.80
N GLY A 109 -19.55 10.10 -0.11
CA GLY A 109 -19.07 11.15 0.80
C GLY A 109 -18.60 10.57 2.12
N LEU A 110 -17.37 10.87 2.54
CA LEU A 110 -16.75 10.39 3.77
C LEU A 110 -16.48 11.52 4.78
N ALA A 111 -16.94 12.72 4.53
CA ALA A 111 -16.65 13.90 5.38
C ALA A 111 -17.15 13.77 6.83
N SER A 112 -18.19 12.95 7.08
CA SER A 112 -18.70 12.68 8.42
C SER A 112 -17.79 11.76 9.24
N PHE A 113 -16.91 10.99 8.60
CA PHE A 113 -16.05 10.00 9.23
C PHE A 113 -14.58 10.43 9.22
N ILE A 114 -14.11 11.02 8.12
CA ILE A 114 -12.73 11.47 7.94
C ILE A 114 -12.68 12.97 8.22
N SER A 115 -12.05 13.35 9.33
CA SER A 115 -11.99 14.75 9.78
C SER A 115 -11.04 15.60 8.94
N VAL A 116 -9.90 15.03 8.51
CA VAL A 116 -8.86 15.71 7.71
C VAL A 116 -8.37 14.81 6.58
N ASN A 117 -7.97 15.42 5.46
CA ASN A 117 -7.55 14.66 4.29
C ASN A 117 -6.21 13.93 4.47
N SER A 118 -5.35 14.38 5.39
CA SER A 118 -4.09 13.70 5.72
C SER A 118 -4.27 12.26 6.21
N ILE A 119 -5.43 11.94 6.76
CA ILE A 119 -5.78 10.56 7.17
C ILE A 119 -5.68 9.60 5.99
N ILE A 120 -6.02 10.04 4.79
CA ILE A 120 -6.01 9.21 3.57
C ILE A 120 -4.60 8.70 3.25
N GLU A 121 -3.54 9.46 3.54
CA GLU A 121 -2.16 9.04 3.27
C GLU A 121 -1.66 7.95 4.22
N GLU A 122 -2.13 7.96 5.47
CA GLU A 122 -1.65 7.05 6.52
C GLU A 122 -2.63 5.93 6.84
N MET A 123 -3.82 5.91 6.21
CA MET A 123 -4.84 4.90 6.48
C MET A 123 -4.34 3.50 6.17
N ASN A 124 -4.76 2.55 6.98
CA ASN A 124 -4.58 1.13 6.75
C ASN A 124 -5.95 0.47 6.57
N TRP A 125 -6.01 -0.67 5.92
CA TRP A 125 -7.28 -1.34 5.65
C TRP A 125 -7.11 -2.85 5.54
N VAL A 126 -8.21 -3.54 5.77
CA VAL A 126 -8.34 -4.97 5.51
C VAL A 126 -9.72 -5.23 4.93
N GLN A 127 -9.81 -6.17 4.01
CA GLN A 127 -11.06 -6.56 3.39
C GLN A 127 -11.46 -7.97 3.80
N SER A 128 -12.76 -8.18 3.97
CA SER A 128 -13.38 -9.50 4.07
C SER A 128 -14.69 -9.50 3.30
N ALA A 129 -14.79 -10.31 2.28
CA ALA A 129 -15.94 -10.40 1.38
C ALA A 129 -16.38 -9.01 0.84
N ASP A 130 -17.60 -8.59 1.15
CA ASP A 130 -18.23 -7.33 0.74
C ASP A 130 -17.83 -6.12 1.60
N THR A 131 -16.99 -6.30 2.61
CA THR A 131 -16.69 -5.30 3.64
C THR A 131 -15.20 -4.95 3.66
N LEU A 132 -14.91 -3.65 3.52
CA LEU A 132 -13.61 -3.05 3.77
C LEU A 132 -13.62 -2.38 5.16
N ILE A 133 -12.68 -2.76 6.01
CA ILE A 133 -12.43 -2.10 7.29
C ILE A 133 -11.24 -1.16 7.11
N LEU A 134 -11.46 0.13 7.30
CA LEU A 134 -10.46 1.17 7.23
C LEU A 134 -10.13 1.65 8.64
N VAL A 135 -8.84 1.72 8.95
CA VAL A 135 -8.34 2.15 10.26
C VAL A 135 -7.31 3.25 10.15
N HIS A 136 -7.32 4.14 11.13
CA HIS A 136 -6.33 5.19 11.33
C HIS A 136 -6.35 5.63 12.79
N LYS A 137 -5.21 6.01 13.34
CA LYS A 137 -5.06 6.37 14.77
C LYS A 137 -6.02 7.48 15.27
N ASP A 138 -6.43 8.38 14.39
CA ASP A 138 -7.22 9.59 14.74
C ASP A 138 -8.71 9.45 14.45
N ILE A 139 -9.17 8.34 13.86
CA ILE A 139 -10.59 8.12 13.56
C ILE A 139 -11.04 6.75 14.04
N GLN A 140 -12.31 6.69 14.47
CA GLN A 140 -12.95 5.41 14.75
C GLN A 140 -12.91 4.53 13.51
N PRO A 141 -12.56 3.24 13.64
CA PRO A 141 -12.55 2.30 12.52
C PRO A 141 -13.82 2.39 11.68
N LEU A 142 -13.65 2.49 10.38
CA LEU A 142 -14.72 2.70 9.41
C LEU A 142 -14.98 1.40 8.65
N LYS A 143 -16.25 1.04 8.54
CA LYS A 143 -16.71 -0.06 7.71
C LYS A 143 -17.31 0.50 6.43
N ILE A 144 -16.77 0.11 5.28
CA ILE A 144 -17.28 0.41 3.95
C ILE A 144 -17.80 -0.89 3.35
N VAL A 145 -19.06 -0.92 2.97
CA VAL A 145 -19.73 -2.14 2.48
C VAL A 145 -20.26 -1.89 1.08
N ARG A 146 -19.98 -2.82 0.17
CA ARG A 146 -20.61 -2.91 -1.15
C ARG A 146 -22.03 -3.49 -0.98
N GLY A 147 -23.01 -2.85 -1.57
CA GLY A 147 -24.38 -3.32 -1.59
C GLY A 147 -24.69 -4.29 -2.74
N ALA A 148 -25.94 -4.27 -3.19
CA ALA A 148 -26.42 -5.21 -4.20
C ALA A 148 -25.95 -4.90 -5.63
N THR A 149 -25.62 -3.65 -5.92
CA THR A 149 -25.18 -3.21 -7.26
C THR A 149 -23.81 -2.52 -7.16
N ASP A 150 -23.17 -2.30 -8.31
CA ASP A 150 -21.86 -1.64 -8.39
C ASP A 150 -21.88 -0.20 -7.86
N ALA A 151 -23.05 0.45 -7.87
CA ALA A 151 -23.23 1.80 -7.37
C ALA A 151 -23.66 1.87 -5.90
N ASP A 152 -23.96 0.75 -5.25
CA ASP A 152 -24.46 0.73 -3.86
C ASP A 152 -23.29 0.58 -2.89
N TRP A 153 -22.95 1.66 -2.19
CA TRP A 153 -21.87 1.68 -1.21
C TRP A 153 -22.28 2.40 0.05
N THR A 154 -22.00 1.81 1.20
CA THR A 154 -22.29 2.43 2.50
C THR A 154 -21.02 2.56 3.33
N ALA A 155 -20.95 3.63 4.13
CA ALA A 155 -19.88 3.82 5.09
C ALA A 155 -20.49 4.09 6.48
N SER A 156 -19.96 3.42 7.49
CA SER A 156 -20.38 3.61 8.88
C SER A 156 -19.21 3.37 9.82
N SER A 157 -19.15 4.08 10.94
CA SER A 157 -18.22 3.72 12.02
C SER A 157 -18.56 2.34 12.56
N ILE A 158 -17.53 1.56 12.89
CA ILE A 158 -17.74 0.24 13.49
C ILE A 158 -18.34 0.41 14.88
N SER A 159 -19.46 -0.26 15.12
CA SER A 159 -19.99 -0.45 16.47
C SER A 159 -19.36 -1.70 17.07
N PHE A 160 -18.63 -1.54 18.14
CA PHE A 160 -18.03 -2.65 18.87
C PHE A 160 -19.00 -3.18 19.91
N ASP A 161 -19.13 -4.49 20.03
CA ASP A 161 -19.88 -5.13 21.10
C ASP A 161 -19.15 -5.00 22.43
N TYR A 162 -17.81 -5.03 22.38
CA TYR A 162 -16.95 -4.77 23.52
C TYR A 162 -15.62 -4.16 23.07
N ILE A 163 -15.21 -3.07 23.74
CA ILE A 163 -13.90 -2.41 23.54
C ILE A 163 -12.99 -2.78 24.72
N PRO A 164 -11.71 -3.11 24.50
CA PRO A 164 -10.74 -3.32 25.58
C PRO A 164 -10.64 -2.11 26.50
N ARG A 165 -10.44 -2.33 27.78
CA ARG A 165 -10.46 -1.27 28.78
C ARG A 165 -9.11 -1.03 29.42
N PHE A 166 -8.83 0.23 29.74
CA PHE A 166 -7.75 0.60 30.62
C PHE A 166 -8.20 0.38 32.08
N ALA A 167 -7.43 -0.40 32.82
CA ALA A 167 -7.59 -0.46 34.26
C ALA A 167 -6.93 0.79 34.89
N PHE A 168 -7.72 1.79 35.21
CA PHE A 168 -7.26 2.80 36.17
C PHE A 168 -7.55 2.26 37.56
N THR A 169 -6.52 2.08 38.36
CA THR A 169 -6.66 1.84 39.79
C THR A 169 -6.96 3.19 40.45
N LEU A 170 -8.18 3.65 40.36
CA LEU A 170 -8.70 4.59 41.33
C LEU A 170 -9.39 3.76 42.37
N THR A 171 -8.69 3.45 43.43
CA THR A 171 -9.28 2.97 44.70
C THR A 171 -10.19 4.07 45.24
N ALA A 172 -11.43 4.09 44.84
CA ALA A 172 -12.39 5.04 45.32
C ALA A 172 -13.18 4.41 46.45
N THR A 173 -12.57 4.25 47.60
CA THR A 173 -13.31 4.12 48.85
C THR A 173 -14.04 5.43 49.22
N THR A 174 -13.92 6.47 48.40
CA THR A 174 -14.52 7.80 48.60
C THR A 174 -15.00 8.44 47.31
N GLY A 175 -15.64 7.67 46.39
CA GLY A 175 -16.21 8.19 45.15
C GLY A 175 -17.45 9.02 45.37
N THR A 176 -17.67 9.99 44.50
CA THR A 176 -18.89 10.84 44.50
C THR A 176 -20.19 10.06 44.25
N ASN A 177 -20.08 8.81 43.81
CA ASN A 177 -21.19 7.94 43.41
C ASN A 177 -21.63 6.98 44.52
N TYR A 178 -20.89 6.91 45.61
CA TYR A 178 -21.16 6.01 46.73
C TYR A 178 -21.30 6.81 48.02
N ASN A 179 -22.45 6.71 48.66
CA ASN A 179 -22.72 7.50 49.85
C ASN A 179 -22.24 6.77 51.11
N THR A 180 -21.02 7.02 51.51
CA THR A 180 -20.40 6.46 52.72
C THR A 180 -21.06 6.94 54.02
N GLY A 181 -21.93 7.94 53.97
CA GLY A 181 -22.69 8.45 55.12
C GLY A 181 -23.95 7.65 55.46
N VAL A 182 -24.36 6.72 54.60
CA VAL A 182 -25.47 5.79 54.86
C VAL A 182 -24.90 4.53 55.49
N PRO A 183 -25.32 4.15 56.70
CA PRO A 183 -24.89 2.91 57.31
C PRO A 183 -25.28 1.71 56.47
N HIS A 184 -24.30 0.83 56.23
CA HIS A 184 -24.47 -0.47 55.54
C HIS A 184 -23.51 -1.47 56.14
N ASP A 185 -23.80 -2.74 56.04
CA ASP A 185 -23.04 -3.81 56.65
C ASP A 185 -22.45 -4.75 55.61
N HIS A 186 -23.17 -4.97 54.52
CA HIS A 186 -22.80 -5.93 53.47
C HIS A 186 -23.64 -5.71 52.20
N ILE A 187 -23.20 -6.34 51.13
CA ILE A 187 -23.97 -6.50 49.89
C ILE A 187 -24.40 -7.96 49.70
N GLU A 188 -25.62 -8.17 49.18
CA GLU A 188 -26.20 -9.51 48.91
C GLU A 188 -26.25 -9.76 47.41
N PRO A 189 -25.45 -10.70 46.86
CA PRO A 189 -25.53 -11.11 45.46
C PRO A 189 -26.63 -12.15 45.24
N SER A 190 -27.38 -12.06 44.14
CA SER A 190 -28.43 -13.01 43.78
C SER A 190 -27.93 -14.28 43.07
N ALA A 191 -26.73 -14.27 42.54
CA ALA A 191 -26.08 -15.36 41.84
C ALA A 191 -24.55 -15.22 41.89
N THR A 192 -23.82 -16.27 41.53
CA THR A 192 -22.35 -16.23 41.48
C THR A 192 -21.79 -15.90 40.10
N SER A 193 -22.58 -16.04 39.02
CA SER A 193 -22.12 -15.85 37.64
C SER A 193 -23.24 -15.35 36.73
N GLY A 194 -22.89 -14.83 35.56
CA GLY A 194 -23.82 -14.25 34.58
C GLY A 194 -24.47 -12.95 35.10
N ASN A 195 -25.70 -12.69 34.67
CA ASN A 195 -26.45 -11.53 35.14
C ASN A 195 -26.95 -11.80 36.58
N LEU A 196 -26.64 -10.87 37.48
CA LEU A 196 -27.02 -10.95 38.88
C LEU A 196 -27.42 -9.58 39.41
N THR A 197 -28.09 -9.55 40.56
CA THR A 197 -28.34 -8.30 41.28
C THR A 197 -27.59 -8.30 42.58
N ILE A 198 -27.12 -7.12 42.99
CA ILE A 198 -26.59 -6.87 44.33
C ILE A 198 -27.48 -5.90 45.06
N ILE A 199 -27.70 -6.13 46.34
CA ILE A 199 -28.48 -5.29 47.22
C ILE A 199 -27.64 -4.92 48.43
N ALA A 200 -27.47 -3.64 48.67
CA ALA A 200 -26.81 -3.16 49.88
C ALA A 200 -27.78 -3.26 51.08
N LYS A 201 -27.28 -3.72 52.22
CA LYS A 201 -28.07 -3.97 53.43
C LYS A 201 -27.45 -3.33 54.66
N HIS A 202 -28.32 -2.96 55.58
CA HIS A 202 -27.98 -2.55 56.92
C HIS A 202 -29.00 -3.12 57.92
N SER A 203 -28.55 -3.87 58.90
CA SER A 203 -29.42 -4.49 59.94
C SER A 203 -30.64 -5.18 59.34
N GLY A 204 -30.48 -5.85 58.20
CA GLY A 204 -31.53 -6.60 57.52
C GLY A 204 -32.48 -5.78 56.62
N SER A 205 -32.31 -4.49 56.52
CA SER A 205 -33.05 -3.60 55.62
C SER A 205 -32.20 -3.10 54.49
N ASP A 206 -32.82 -2.73 53.34
CA ASP A 206 -32.12 -2.14 52.21
C ASP A 206 -31.44 -0.81 52.60
N ALA A 207 -30.20 -0.60 52.16
CA ALA A 207 -29.41 0.59 52.43
C ALA A 207 -29.21 1.40 51.14
N ASP A 208 -29.69 2.62 51.10
CA ASP A 208 -29.65 3.50 49.92
C ASP A 208 -28.28 4.15 49.72
N ILE A 209 -27.26 3.35 49.37
CA ILE A 209 -25.89 3.81 49.20
C ILE A 209 -25.58 4.27 47.75
N PHE A 210 -26.36 3.84 46.77
CA PHE A 210 -26.17 4.15 45.35
C PHE A 210 -27.00 5.37 44.94
N THR A 211 -26.71 6.54 45.48
CA THR A 211 -27.54 7.73 45.36
C THR A 211 -27.29 8.56 44.10
N ALA A 212 -26.20 8.32 43.37
CA ALA A 212 -25.89 9.03 42.14
C ALA A 212 -26.85 8.66 40.98
N SER A 213 -26.78 9.39 39.86
CA SER A 213 -27.62 9.13 38.69
C SER A 213 -27.34 7.74 38.11
N ALA A 214 -28.35 7.12 37.48
CA ALA A 214 -28.16 5.80 36.84
C ALA A 214 -27.00 5.77 35.83
N ALA A 215 -26.81 6.85 35.09
CA ALA A 215 -25.72 6.94 34.08
C ALA A 215 -24.33 6.92 34.73
N SER A 216 -24.20 7.32 36.01
CA SER A 216 -22.89 7.33 36.69
C SER A 216 -22.42 5.93 37.09
N TYR A 217 -23.30 4.94 37.13
CA TYR A 217 -22.96 3.57 37.52
C TYR A 217 -22.74 2.64 36.33
N ILE A 218 -23.40 2.88 35.21
CA ILE A 218 -23.35 1.98 34.06
C ILE A 218 -21.91 1.87 33.55
N GLY A 219 -21.41 0.63 33.47
CA GLY A 219 -20.05 0.34 33.03
C GLY A 219 -19.00 0.43 34.13
N GLN A 220 -19.32 0.85 35.35
CA GLN A 220 -18.45 0.79 36.52
C GLN A 220 -18.45 -0.62 37.13
N TYR A 221 -17.58 -0.88 38.07
CA TYR A 221 -17.35 -2.20 38.60
C TYR A 221 -17.50 -2.25 40.13
N ILE A 222 -17.84 -3.43 40.61
CA ILE A 222 -17.69 -3.83 42.01
C ILE A 222 -16.70 -4.97 42.02
N ASN A 223 -15.58 -4.76 42.70
CA ASN A 223 -14.55 -5.77 42.93
C ASN A 223 -14.77 -6.43 44.27
N VAL A 224 -14.70 -7.76 44.31
CA VAL A 224 -14.98 -8.56 45.51
C VAL A 224 -13.76 -9.42 45.85
N THR A 225 -13.29 -9.33 47.09
CA THR A 225 -12.16 -10.12 47.60
C THR A 225 -12.71 -11.42 48.23
N PRO A 226 -12.09 -12.61 48.05
CA PRO A 226 -10.87 -12.84 47.30
C PRO A 226 -11.09 -13.03 45.79
N PHE A 227 -12.32 -13.26 45.31
CA PHE A 227 -12.68 -13.47 43.93
C PHE A 227 -14.03 -12.87 43.61
N GLY A 228 -14.11 -12.13 42.54
CA GLY A 228 -15.33 -11.59 41.97
C GLY A 228 -15.13 -10.22 41.38
N ARG A 229 -15.65 -10.01 40.17
CA ARG A 229 -15.68 -8.72 39.54
C ARG A 229 -16.96 -8.55 38.77
N LEU A 230 -17.76 -7.60 39.21
CA LEU A 230 -19.10 -7.38 38.75
C LEU A 230 -19.16 -6.07 37.97
N ARG A 231 -19.50 -6.11 36.69
CA ARG A 231 -19.76 -4.93 35.89
C ARG A 231 -21.19 -4.48 36.07
N ILE A 232 -21.42 -3.23 36.43
CA ILE A 232 -22.75 -2.66 36.63
C ILE A 232 -23.41 -2.39 35.27
N ILE A 233 -24.55 -3.03 35.05
CA ILE A 233 -25.35 -2.89 33.83
C ILE A 233 -26.40 -1.82 34.01
N ARG A 234 -27.05 -1.80 35.18
CA ARG A 234 -28.17 -0.91 35.44
C ARG A 234 -28.36 -0.64 36.94
N LYS A 235 -28.71 0.58 37.26
CA LYS A 235 -29.22 0.93 38.60
C LYS A 235 -30.72 0.61 38.66
N VAL A 236 -31.11 -0.21 39.61
CA VAL A 236 -32.52 -0.59 39.83
C VAL A 236 -33.18 0.33 40.88
N SER A 237 -32.47 0.60 42.00
CA SER A 237 -32.88 1.54 43.05
C SER A 237 -31.61 2.11 43.72
N ASP A 238 -31.80 2.99 44.70
CA ASP A 238 -30.69 3.53 45.48
C ASP A 238 -30.01 2.49 46.38
N ALA A 239 -30.63 1.33 46.61
CA ALA A 239 -30.04 0.20 47.31
C ALA A 239 -29.65 -0.96 46.41
N LYS A 240 -30.01 -0.95 45.09
CA LYS A 240 -29.90 -2.14 44.25
C LYS A 240 -29.34 -1.84 42.88
N LEU A 241 -28.33 -2.62 42.50
CA LEU A 241 -27.73 -2.63 41.17
C LEU A 241 -27.93 -3.97 40.46
N GLU A 242 -28.04 -3.95 39.15
CA GLU A 242 -27.98 -5.11 38.30
C GLU A 242 -26.60 -5.16 37.65
N CYS A 243 -25.90 -6.29 37.74
CA CYS A 243 -24.53 -6.48 37.36
C CYS A 243 -24.36 -7.73 36.49
N PHE A 244 -23.29 -7.77 35.73
CA PHE A 244 -22.79 -8.96 35.05
C PHE A 244 -21.47 -9.38 35.71
N ALA A 245 -21.35 -10.64 36.11
CA ALA A 245 -20.11 -11.16 36.67
C ALA A 245 -19.11 -11.43 35.56
N GLU A 246 -18.12 -10.57 35.42
CA GLU A 246 -16.97 -10.83 34.55
C GLU A 246 -15.98 -11.83 35.16
N VAL A 247 -15.82 -11.78 36.47
CA VAL A 247 -15.18 -12.82 37.27
C VAL A 247 -16.22 -13.33 38.24
N PRO A 248 -16.54 -14.64 38.20
CA PRO A 248 -17.56 -15.23 39.12
C PRO A 248 -17.22 -15.01 40.57
N LEU A 249 -18.26 -14.83 41.37
CA LEU A 249 -18.17 -14.78 42.84
C LEU A 249 -17.92 -16.19 43.40
N PHE A 250 -17.23 -16.24 44.53
CA PHE A 250 -16.98 -17.51 45.24
C PHE A 250 -18.28 -18.15 45.77
N SER A 251 -19.19 -17.36 46.28
CA SER A 251 -20.47 -17.83 46.81
C SER A 251 -21.55 -16.75 46.66
N THR A 252 -22.81 -17.06 47.00
CA THR A 252 -23.91 -16.10 47.13
C THR A 252 -24.09 -15.61 48.57
N ASP A 253 -23.13 -15.88 49.45
CA ASP A 253 -23.17 -15.39 50.82
C ASP A 253 -23.02 -13.86 50.86
N ASN A 254 -23.39 -13.28 52.00
CA ASN A 254 -23.22 -11.86 52.23
C ASN A 254 -21.74 -11.47 52.10
N ILE A 255 -21.46 -10.41 51.37
CA ILE A 255 -20.13 -9.85 51.18
C ILE A 255 -20.02 -8.64 52.10
N ASP A 256 -19.18 -8.78 53.12
CA ASP A 256 -18.98 -7.72 54.12
C ASP A 256 -18.35 -6.48 53.50
N ASP A 257 -18.57 -5.32 54.06
CA ASP A 257 -18.10 -4.02 53.59
C ASP A 257 -16.56 -3.95 53.37
N ALA A 258 -15.81 -4.75 54.13
CA ALA A 258 -14.36 -4.83 54.01
C ALA A 258 -13.89 -5.68 52.81
N ASP A 259 -14.80 -6.48 52.22
CA ASP A 259 -14.50 -7.47 51.20
C ASP A 259 -14.92 -7.04 49.79
N TRP A 260 -15.47 -5.83 49.63
CA TRP A 260 -15.78 -5.30 48.31
C TRP A 260 -15.39 -3.82 48.16
N GLU A 261 -15.07 -3.42 46.92
CA GLU A 261 -14.74 -2.06 46.56
C GLU A 261 -15.50 -1.65 45.30
N TYR A 262 -15.92 -0.38 45.27
CA TYR A 262 -16.50 0.21 44.07
C TYR A 262 -15.35 0.78 43.22
N GLU A 263 -15.20 0.32 41.99
CA GLU A 263 -14.17 0.76 41.06
C GLU A 263 -14.74 1.77 40.07
N GLU A 264 -14.30 3.01 40.19
CA GLU A 264 -14.47 4.05 39.17
C GLU A 264 -13.27 4.05 38.21
N GLY A 265 -13.51 4.42 36.95
CA GLY A 265 -12.40 4.85 36.12
C GLY A 265 -11.87 3.83 35.12
N TYR A 266 -12.69 2.90 34.64
CA TYR A 266 -12.37 2.20 33.40
C TYR A 266 -12.70 3.10 32.23
N GLU A 267 -11.67 3.43 31.44
CA GLU A 267 -11.83 4.07 30.14
C GLU A 267 -11.66 3.03 29.04
N ASP A 268 -12.39 3.20 27.96
CA ASP A 268 -12.17 2.41 26.76
C ASP A 268 -10.78 2.70 26.22
N THR A 269 -10.05 1.65 25.87
CA THR A 269 -8.71 1.75 25.29
C THR A 269 -8.73 2.48 23.96
N TRP A 270 -9.82 2.35 23.22
CA TRP A 270 -10.04 3.00 21.94
C TRP A 270 -11.12 4.07 22.07
N SER A 271 -10.73 5.31 21.94
CA SER A 271 -11.63 6.46 22.01
C SER A 271 -11.02 7.67 21.30
N SER A 272 -11.81 8.72 21.14
CA SER A 272 -11.32 9.98 20.56
C SER A 272 -10.22 10.65 21.38
N THR A 273 -10.09 10.31 22.67
CA THR A 273 -9.05 10.83 23.58
C THR A 273 -7.83 9.90 23.69
N ARG A 274 -8.03 8.60 23.52
CA ARG A 274 -6.97 7.58 23.66
C ARG A 274 -6.37 7.17 22.33
N GLY A 275 -6.99 7.59 21.22
CA GLY A 275 -6.67 7.15 19.87
C GLY A 275 -7.35 5.83 19.49
N TRP A 276 -7.29 5.51 18.22
CA TRP A 276 -7.88 4.32 17.62
C TRP A 276 -6.79 3.41 17.06
N PRO A 277 -7.10 2.13 16.77
CA PRO A 277 -6.16 1.23 16.13
C PRO A 277 -5.68 1.77 14.77
N ARG A 278 -4.37 1.66 14.51
CA ARG A 278 -3.77 2.15 13.26
C ARG A 278 -3.52 1.06 12.22
N SER A 279 -3.57 -0.20 12.60
CA SER A 279 -3.37 -1.34 11.72
C SER A 279 -4.42 -2.41 11.98
N ALA A 280 -4.82 -3.11 10.94
CA ALA A 280 -5.80 -4.19 11.01
C ALA A 280 -5.41 -5.34 10.08
N THR A 281 -5.66 -6.58 10.51
CA THR A 281 -5.53 -7.77 9.68
C THR A 281 -6.42 -8.91 10.19
N PHE A 282 -6.93 -9.74 9.27
CA PHE A 282 -7.57 -11.00 9.65
C PHE A 282 -6.51 -12.10 9.75
N HIS A 283 -6.55 -12.87 10.82
CA HIS A 283 -5.69 -14.05 11.00
C HIS A 283 -6.41 -15.09 11.85
N GLU A 284 -6.43 -16.34 11.40
CA GLU A 284 -7.03 -17.48 12.11
C GLU A 284 -8.43 -17.25 12.69
N GLY A 285 -9.32 -16.67 11.89
CA GLY A 285 -10.72 -16.44 12.29
C GLY A 285 -10.91 -15.31 13.31
N ARG A 286 -9.90 -14.48 13.53
CA ARG A 286 -9.94 -13.28 14.38
C ARG A 286 -9.63 -12.03 13.56
N LEU A 287 -10.21 -10.91 13.95
CA LEU A 287 -9.78 -9.59 13.51
C LEU A 287 -8.75 -9.06 14.51
N PHE A 288 -7.53 -8.82 14.03
CA PHE A 288 -6.48 -8.21 14.83
C PHE A 288 -6.41 -6.71 14.57
N PHE A 289 -6.31 -5.93 15.65
CA PHE A 289 -5.97 -4.53 15.64
C PHE A 289 -4.63 -4.28 16.30
N GLY A 290 -3.87 -3.31 15.78
CA GLY A 290 -2.54 -2.99 16.29
C GLY A 290 -2.33 -1.51 16.54
N GLY A 291 -1.74 -1.19 17.69
CA GLY A 291 -1.24 0.12 18.08
C GLY A 291 -2.27 1.24 18.12
N THR A 292 -2.35 1.92 19.22
CA THR A 292 -3.05 3.21 19.34
C THR A 292 -2.06 4.30 19.73
N GLU A 293 -2.49 5.55 19.83
CA GLU A 293 -1.63 6.63 20.27
C GLU A 293 -1.12 6.41 21.71
N THR A 294 -1.98 5.93 22.61
CA THR A 294 -1.65 5.70 24.02
C THR A 294 -1.03 4.33 24.29
N ARG A 295 -1.30 3.34 23.46
CA ARG A 295 -0.74 1.98 23.52
C ARG A 295 -0.15 1.54 22.18
N PRO A 296 0.96 2.16 21.75
CA PRO A 296 1.48 1.97 20.39
C PRO A 296 2.03 0.57 20.10
N SER A 297 2.41 -0.18 21.14
CA SER A 297 3.03 -1.51 21.02
C SER A 297 2.09 -2.67 21.42
N THR A 298 0.79 -2.45 21.47
CA THR A 298 -0.19 -3.46 21.86
C THR A 298 -0.94 -3.99 20.64
N VAL A 299 -1.15 -5.29 20.62
CA VAL A 299 -1.98 -6.01 19.65
C VAL A 299 -3.21 -6.55 20.35
N TRP A 300 -4.36 -6.42 19.73
CA TRP A 300 -5.64 -6.97 20.18
C TRP A 300 -6.22 -7.86 19.10
N GLY A 301 -6.64 -9.06 19.45
CA GLY A 301 -7.39 -9.94 18.57
C GLY A 301 -8.81 -10.15 19.10
N SER A 302 -9.79 -10.09 18.21
CA SER A 302 -11.19 -10.32 18.53
C SER A 302 -11.46 -11.76 19.03
N ARG A 303 -12.64 -12.03 19.53
CA ARG A 303 -13.14 -13.40 19.69
C ARG A 303 -13.15 -14.12 18.34
N VAL A 304 -13.01 -15.44 18.37
CA VAL A 304 -13.04 -16.26 17.14
C VAL A 304 -14.42 -16.18 16.51
N GLY A 305 -14.48 -15.77 15.25
CA GLY A 305 -15.72 -15.63 14.49
C GLY A 305 -16.62 -14.45 14.87
N ASP A 306 -16.25 -13.70 15.92
CA ASP A 306 -16.97 -12.49 16.37
C ASP A 306 -16.01 -11.30 16.31
N PHE A 307 -15.92 -10.68 15.12
CA PHE A 307 -14.86 -9.75 14.76
C PHE A 307 -14.89 -8.39 15.46
N PHE A 308 -16.02 -8.01 16.06
CA PHE A 308 -16.16 -6.71 16.73
C PHE A 308 -16.27 -6.83 18.27
N ASN A 309 -16.03 -8.02 18.79
CA ASN A 309 -16.06 -8.31 20.20
C ASN A 309 -14.65 -8.58 20.74
N PHE A 310 -14.16 -7.70 21.61
CA PHE A 310 -12.83 -7.79 22.23
C PHE A 310 -12.93 -8.07 23.74
N ASP A 311 -14.04 -8.70 24.18
CA ASP A 311 -14.21 -9.12 25.56
C ASP A 311 -13.25 -10.27 25.90
N PRO A 312 -12.35 -10.13 26.90
CA PRO A 312 -11.48 -11.21 27.34
C PRO A 312 -12.25 -12.38 27.97
N GLY A 313 -13.50 -12.15 28.40
CA GLY A 313 -14.38 -13.18 28.98
C GLY A 313 -13.72 -13.96 30.09
N GLU A 314 -13.94 -15.29 30.10
CA GLU A 314 -13.37 -16.22 31.07
C GLU A 314 -12.01 -16.80 30.62
N ALA A 315 -11.31 -16.17 29.69
CA ALA A 315 -10.05 -16.61 29.12
C ALA A 315 -10.10 -18.03 28.46
N LEU A 316 -11.23 -18.35 27.85
CA LEU A 316 -11.39 -19.55 27.02
C LEU A 316 -10.58 -19.41 25.73
N ASP A 317 -10.30 -20.51 25.04
CA ASP A 317 -9.48 -20.53 23.84
C ASP A 317 -10.03 -19.66 22.69
N ASP A 318 -11.35 -19.45 22.65
CA ASP A 318 -12.05 -18.59 21.69
C ASP A 318 -12.16 -17.12 22.13
N ALA A 319 -11.81 -16.79 23.38
CA ALA A 319 -11.88 -15.43 23.92
C ALA A 319 -10.93 -14.49 23.20
N SER A 320 -11.16 -13.18 23.33
CA SER A 320 -10.29 -12.16 22.76
C SER A 320 -8.88 -12.23 23.36
N VAL A 321 -7.90 -11.77 22.58
CA VAL A 321 -6.50 -11.79 22.99
C VAL A 321 -5.92 -10.37 23.00
N GLU A 322 -5.06 -10.09 23.98
CA GLU A 322 -4.30 -8.85 24.08
C GLU A 322 -2.85 -9.17 24.44
N ALA A 323 -1.90 -8.58 23.73
CA ALA A 323 -0.49 -8.67 24.08
C ALA A 323 0.22 -7.34 23.79
N THR A 324 1.04 -6.91 24.72
CA THR A 324 1.90 -5.73 24.59
C THR A 324 3.34 -6.19 24.42
N MET A 325 4.03 -5.64 23.42
CA MET A 325 5.45 -5.89 23.22
C MET A 325 6.26 -5.17 24.31
N ASP A 326 6.91 -5.92 25.17
CA ASP A 326 7.84 -5.40 26.17
C ASP A 326 9.26 -5.48 25.62
N THR A 327 9.77 -4.36 25.14
CA THR A 327 11.09 -4.26 24.54
C THR A 327 11.79 -2.99 25.01
N GLY A 328 13.12 -3.02 25.09
CA GLY A 328 13.92 -1.86 25.50
C GLY A 328 13.93 -0.69 24.51
N THR A 329 13.17 -0.78 23.40
CA THR A 329 13.05 0.23 22.36
C THR A 329 11.59 0.57 22.11
N PHE A 330 11.32 1.80 21.64
CA PHE A 330 9.97 2.22 21.26
C PHE A 330 9.56 1.54 19.96
N ASN A 331 8.48 0.77 19.99
CA ASN A 331 7.97 -0.04 18.89
C ASN A 331 6.48 0.28 18.64
N ALA A 332 6.21 1.40 17.97
CA ALA A 332 4.85 1.66 17.50
C ALA A 332 4.52 0.73 16.33
N ILE A 333 3.42 0.00 16.41
CA ILE A 333 2.93 -0.86 15.32
C ILE A 333 2.55 0.04 14.14
N ILE A 334 3.09 -0.26 12.98
CA ILE A 334 2.81 0.46 11.73
C ILE A 334 1.87 -0.36 10.85
N ASP A 335 2.16 -1.65 10.70
CA ASP A 335 1.35 -2.56 9.89
C ASP A 335 1.41 -3.98 10.44
N MET A 336 0.43 -4.79 10.10
CA MET A 336 0.38 -6.22 10.40
C MET A 336 0.02 -7.00 9.14
N TYR A 337 0.60 -8.17 9.01
CA TYR A 337 0.37 -9.02 7.86
C TYR A 337 0.09 -10.48 8.29
N SER A 338 -0.98 -11.05 7.75
CA SER A 338 -1.34 -12.45 7.93
C SER A 338 -0.65 -13.29 6.86
N GLY A 339 0.42 -13.97 7.24
CA GLY A 339 1.11 -14.95 6.41
C GLY A 339 1.02 -16.35 7.03
N ARG A 340 2.13 -17.11 6.98
CA ARG A 340 2.28 -18.36 7.74
C ARG A 340 2.08 -18.13 9.24
N HIS A 341 2.53 -16.99 9.73
CA HIS A 341 2.36 -16.51 11.09
C HIS A 341 1.82 -15.08 11.03
N LEU A 342 1.25 -14.60 12.12
CA LEU A 342 0.95 -13.18 12.26
C LEU A 342 2.27 -12.40 12.38
N GLN A 343 2.54 -11.55 11.39
CA GLN A 343 3.71 -10.67 11.33
C GLN A 343 3.32 -9.27 11.79
N ILE A 344 4.19 -8.62 12.56
CA ILE A 344 3.94 -7.32 13.14
C ILE A 344 5.14 -6.41 12.79
N PHE A 345 4.87 -5.36 12.06
CA PHE A 345 5.84 -4.39 11.59
C PHE A 345 5.74 -3.12 12.43
N THR A 346 6.85 -2.74 13.07
CA THR A 346 6.87 -1.59 13.98
C THR A 346 7.90 -0.54 13.57
N SER A 347 7.83 0.61 14.19
CA SER A 347 8.80 1.69 13.98
C SER A 347 10.24 1.35 14.39
N GLY A 348 10.44 0.33 15.22
CA GLY A 348 11.76 -0.03 15.76
C GLY A 348 12.25 -1.42 15.39
N GLY A 349 11.37 -2.31 14.90
CA GLY A 349 11.73 -3.67 14.53
C GLY A 349 10.56 -4.46 13.98
N GLU A 350 10.83 -5.69 13.55
CA GLU A 350 9.85 -6.61 13.01
C GLU A 350 9.71 -7.81 13.94
N PHE A 351 8.46 -8.18 14.18
CA PHE A 351 8.06 -9.22 15.13
C PHE A 351 7.15 -10.23 14.44
N TYR A 352 6.96 -11.37 15.08
CA TYR A 352 5.96 -12.34 14.69
C TYR A 352 5.39 -13.06 15.90
N VAL A 353 4.22 -13.65 15.74
CA VAL A 353 3.62 -14.57 16.69
C VAL A 353 3.98 -15.98 16.25
N PRO A 354 4.85 -16.70 16.97
CA PRO A 354 5.18 -18.08 16.62
C PRO A 354 3.98 -18.98 16.86
N GLN A 355 3.68 -19.81 15.88
CA GLN A 355 2.62 -20.81 15.96
C GLN A 355 3.15 -22.14 15.45
N THR A 356 2.61 -23.21 15.99
CA THR A 356 2.69 -24.54 15.38
C THR A 356 1.47 -24.73 14.48
N LEU A 357 1.59 -25.58 13.46
CA LEU A 357 0.52 -25.80 12.48
C LEU A 357 -0.81 -26.27 13.09
N ASP A 358 -0.77 -26.80 14.30
CA ASP A 358 -1.91 -27.43 14.99
C ASP A 358 -2.42 -26.63 16.20
N GLU A 359 -1.82 -25.48 16.51
CA GLU A 359 -2.20 -24.68 17.69
C GLU A 359 -2.61 -23.26 17.28
N PRO A 360 -3.91 -22.94 17.28
CA PRO A 360 -4.38 -21.59 17.01
C PRO A 360 -3.96 -20.60 18.10
N ILE A 361 -4.01 -19.29 17.79
CA ILE A 361 -3.76 -18.24 18.78
C ILE A 361 -4.89 -18.25 19.84
N THR A 362 -4.48 -18.40 21.10
CA THR A 362 -5.37 -18.35 22.27
C THR A 362 -4.85 -17.33 23.29
N PRO A 363 -5.67 -16.94 24.29
CA PRO A 363 -5.21 -16.03 25.34
C PRO A 363 -3.99 -16.55 26.13
N SER A 364 -3.81 -17.87 26.19
CA SER A 364 -2.73 -18.51 26.95
C SER A 364 -1.41 -18.68 26.19
N ASN A 365 -1.45 -18.66 24.84
CA ASN A 365 -0.26 -18.93 24.02
C ASN A 365 0.21 -17.75 23.15
N LEU A 366 -0.46 -16.59 23.21
CA LEU A 366 -0.05 -15.41 22.45
C LEU A 366 1.28 -14.86 22.96
N ILE A 367 2.34 -15.11 22.20
CA ILE A 367 3.70 -14.63 22.47
C ILE A 367 4.20 -13.89 21.25
N ILE A 368 4.69 -12.66 21.43
CA ILE A 368 5.26 -11.85 20.35
C ILE A 368 6.78 -11.91 20.45
N LYS A 369 7.46 -12.34 19.37
CA LYS A 369 8.92 -12.45 19.32
C LYS A 369 9.55 -11.47 18.34
N ASN A 370 10.57 -10.75 18.78
CA ASN A 370 11.40 -9.91 17.94
C ASN A 370 12.26 -10.78 16.99
N GLN A 371 12.39 -10.35 15.74
CA GLN A 371 13.22 -11.02 14.74
C GLN A 371 14.29 -10.11 14.17
N THR A 372 13.92 -8.91 13.77
CA THR A 372 14.83 -7.94 13.16
C THR A 372 14.60 -6.54 13.75
N ALA A 373 15.56 -5.65 13.57
CA ALA A 373 15.57 -4.33 14.18
C ALA A 373 15.78 -3.21 13.14
N PHE A 374 15.11 -3.32 11.98
CA PHE A 374 15.20 -2.31 10.92
C PHE A 374 14.18 -1.21 11.08
N GLY A 375 13.00 -1.55 11.58
CA GLY A 375 11.84 -0.67 11.66
C GLY A 375 11.21 -0.39 10.29
N THR A 376 9.90 -0.20 10.29
CA THR A 376 9.09 0.00 9.10
C THR A 376 8.69 1.46 8.97
N LYS A 377 8.61 1.96 7.74
CA LYS A 377 8.22 3.34 7.43
C LYS A 377 6.71 3.50 7.55
N GLU A 378 6.30 4.52 8.29
CA GLU A 378 4.89 4.92 8.44
C GLU A 378 4.28 5.36 7.10
N GLY A 379 3.01 5.02 6.88
CA GLY A 379 2.25 5.35 5.67
C GLY A 379 2.48 4.42 4.48
N VAL A 380 3.50 3.55 4.52
CA VAL A 380 3.77 2.58 3.45
C VAL A 380 3.37 1.19 3.92
N ARG A 381 2.34 0.62 3.31
CA ARG A 381 1.88 -0.73 3.63
C ARG A 381 2.89 -1.79 3.19
N VAL A 382 2.93 -2.86 3.95
CA VAL A 382 3.70 -4.05 3.57
C VAL A 382 2.99 -4.81 2.45
N VAL A 383 3.76 -5.45 1.58
CA VAL A 383 3.23 -6.26 0.46
C VAL A 383 3.91 -7.62 0.44
N ASN A 384 3.25 -8.60 -0.16
CA ASN A 384 3.78 -9.96 -0.25
C ASN A 384 4.13 -10.31 -1.70
N ILE A 385 5.31 -10.91 -1.88
CA ILE A 385 5.78 -11.52 -3.14
C ILE A 385 6.35 -12.89 -2.81
N ASP A 386 5.85 -13.94 -3.46
CA ASP A 386 6.36 -15.31 -3.36
C ASP A 386 6.62 -15.79 -1.92
N GLY A 387 5.66 -15.53 -1.02
CA GLY A 387 5.72 -15.97 0.37
C GLY A 387 6.65 -15.18 1.27
N SER A 388 7.28 -14.10 0.79
CA SER A 388 7.98 -13.13 1.63
C SER A 388 7.23 -11.81 1.71
N THR A 389 7.34 -11.15 2.83
CA THR A 389 6.75 -9.82 3.06
C THR A 389 7.81 -8.76 2.83
N LEU A 390 7.51 -7.81 1.97
CA LEU A 390 8.38 -6.68 1.66
C LEU A 390 7.90 -5.45 2.42
N PHE A 391 8.84 -4.74 3.01
CA PHE A 391 8.56 -3.48 3.71
C PHE A 391 9.64 -2.43 3.44
N VAL A 392 9.26 -1.17 3.52
CA VAL A 392 10.20 -0.06 3.42
C VAL A 392 10.79 0.21 4.80
N GLN A 393 12.11 0.19 4.91
CA GLN A 393 12.80 0.51 6.15
C GLN A 393 12.45 1.93 6.63
N ARG A 394 12.39 2.14 7.95
CA ARG A 394 11.98 3.39 8.61
C ARG A 394 12.53 4.67 7.98
N GLN A 395 13.79 4.68 7.54
CA GLN A 395 14.42 5.87 6.93
C GLN A 395 14.01 6.10 5.46
N GLY A 396 13.20 5.22 4.85
CA GLY A 396 12.75 5.34 3.46
C GLY A 396 13.84 5.18 2.41
N LYS A 397 14.92 4.45 2.70
CA LYS A 397 16.09 4.31 1.79
C LYS A 397 16.43 2.86 1.43
N ALA A 398 15.66 1.91 1.90
CA ALA A 398 15.86 0.51 1.60
C ALA A 398 14.53 -0.23 1.65
N ILE A 399 14.39 -1.21 0.78
CA ILE A 399 13.33 -2.22 0.82
C ILE A 399 13.95 -3.45 1.45
N GLN A 400 13.31 -3.91 2.50
CA GLN A 400 13.67 -5.14 3.21
C GLN A 400 12.69 -6.25 2.82
N GLU A 401 13.21 -7.43 2.76
CA GLU A 401 12.47 -8.65 2.58
C GLU A 401 12.43 -9.41 3.92
N PHE A 402 11.25 -9.80 4.38
CA PHE A 402 11.04 -10.55 5.61
C PHE A 402 10.52 -11.94 5.25
N ILE A 403 11.38 -12.93 5.38
CA ILE A 403 11.13 -14.31 4.96
C ILE A 403 11.41 -15.29 6.08
N TYR A 404 10.53 -16.28 6.26
CA TYR A 404 10.74 -17.35 7.21
C TYR A 404 11.75 -18.36 6.66
N SER A 405 12.75 -18.68 7.46
CA SER A 405 13.74 -19.70 7.15
C SER A 405 13.56 -20.91 8.05
N ASP A 406 13.14 -22.03 7.47
CA ASP A 406 12.94 -23.26 8.21
C ASP A 406 14.25 -23.80 8.82
N SER A 407 15.41 -23.50 8.22
CA SER A 407 16.71 -23.96 8.70
C SER A 407 17.13 -23.33 10.05
N VAL A 408 16.68 -22.11 10.32
CA VAL A 408 16.95 -21.39 11.58
C VAL A 408 15.69 -21.22 12.44
N ALA A 409 14.53 -21.70 11.95
CA ALA A 409 13.23 -21.56 12.59
C ALA A 409 12.92 -20.10 13.01
N ALA A 410 13.27 -19.14 12.16
CA ALA A 410 13.14 -17.71 12.42
C ALA A 410 12.92 -16.93 11.13
N TYR A 411 12.36 -15.74 11.27
CA TYR A 411 12.34 -14.77 10.17
C TYR A 411 13.69 -14.09 10.03
N THR A 412 14.12 -13.96 8.79
CA THR A 412 15.34 -13.22 8.43
C THR A 412 14.99 -12.07 7.50
N SER A 413 15.82 -11.05 7.45
CA SER A 413 15.61 -9.92 6.53
C SER A 413 16.82 -9.70 5.66
N ALA A 414 16.57 -9.45 4.37
CA ALA A 414 17.56 -9.11 3.36
C ALA A 414 17.16 -7.84 2.61
N LYS A 415 18.15 -7.04 2.19
CA LYS A 415 17.91 -5.82 1.41
C LYS A 415 17.84 -6.14 -0.06
N ILE A 416 16.65 -6.10 -0.67
CA ILE A 416 16.50 -6.30 -2.12
C ILE A 416 16.96 -5.08 -2.92
N SER A 417 16.86 -3.88 -2.36
CA SER A 417 17.29 -2.62 -3.01
C SER A 417 18.76 -2.26 -2.77
N LEU A 418 19.60 -3.20 -2.32
CA LEU A 418 21.00 -2.93 -1.97
C LEU A 418 21.80 -2.28 -3.10
N LEU A 419 21.58 -2.76 -4.32
CA LEU A 419 22.33 -2.32 -5.51
C LEU A 419 21.70 -1.10 -6.20
N SER A 420 20.52 -0.66 -5.76
CA SER A 420 19.73 0.40 -6.40
C SER A 420 19.11 1.39 -5.40
N SER A 421 19.77 1.59 -4.28
CA SER A 421 19.23 2.41 -3.17
C SER A 421 18.97 3.88 -3.56
N HIS A 422 19.63 4.39 -4.58
CA HIS A 422 19.46 5.75 -5.11
C HIS A 422 18.09 5.99 -5.75
N LEU A 423 17.37 4.92 -6.17
CA LEU A 423 16.03 5.01 -6.73
C LEU A 423 14.94 5.23 -5.66
N LEU A 424 15.28 5.07 -4.38
CA LEU A 424 14.33 5.25 -3.28
C LEU A 424 14.45 6.65 -2.68
N LEU A 425 13.51 7.51 -3.07
CA LEU A 425 13.46 8.93 -2.71
C LEU A 425 12.26 9.22 -1.81
N ASN A 426 12.31 8.76 -0.55
CA ASN A 426 11.23 8.88 0.42
C ASN A 426 9.92 8.19 -0.05
N PRO A 427 9.88 6.87 -0.18
CA PRO A 427 8.71 6.11 -0.60
C PRO A 427 7.45 6.46 0.20
N ASN A 428 6.33 6.67 -0.49
CA ASN A 428 5.02 6.95 0.12
C ASN A 428 4.04 5.80 -0.04
N GLU A 429 4.18 5.02 -1.10
CA GLU A 429 3.27 3.92 -1.39
C GLU A 429 3.99 2.80 -2.12
N MET A 430 3.50 1.59 -1.97
CA MET A 430 4.06 0.39 -2.58
C MET A 430 2.92 -0.52 -3.05
N ALA A 431 2.99 -0.98 -4.29
CA ALA A 431 2.04 -1.92 -4.88
C ALA A 431 2.76 -3.01 -5.65
N VAL A 432 2.14 -4.18 -5.75
CA VAL A 432 2.65 -5.34 -6.47
C VAL A 432 1.67 -5.76 -7.54
N ARG A 433 2.12 -5.82 -8.79
CA ARG A 433 1.43 -6.53 -9.85
C ARG A 433 2.06 -7.91 -9.98
N ARG A 434 1.29 -8.93 -9.73
CA ARG A 434 1.73 -10.31 -9.93
C ARG A 434 1.81 -10.64 -11.42
N SER A 435 2.73 -11.52 -11.77
CA SER A 435 2.85 -12.00 -13.15
C SER A 435 1.56 -12.68 -13.61
N THR A 436 1.14 -12.39 -14.83
CA THR A 436 -0.05 -12.99 -15.46
C THR A 436 0.30 -14.13 -16.41
N GLY A 437 1.59 -14.31 -16.71
CA GLY A 437 2.12 -15.32 -17.60
C GLY A 437 3.42 -15.94 -17.10
N THR A 438 3.91 -16.94 -17.80
CA THR A 438 5.17 -17.63 -17.48
C THR A 438 6.42 -16.87 -17.94
N ASP A 439 6.25 -15.84 -18.71
CA ASP A 439 7.28 -15.01 -19.34
C ASP A 439 7.48 -13.65 -18.66
N GLU A 440 6.67 -13.36 -17.63
CA GLU A 440 6.77 -12.14 -16.83
C GLU A 440 7.27 -12.44 -15.41
N GLY A 441 7.93 -11.46 -14.80
CA GLY A 441 8.19 -11.41 -13.37
C GLY A 441 7.16 -10.55 -12.65
N ASP A 442 7.06 -10.71 -11.34
CA ASP A 442 6.28 -9.82 -10.50
C ASP A 442 6.87 -8.41 -10.56
N ARG A 443 6.02 -7.40 -10.58
CA ARG A 443 6.42 -5.99 -10.58
C ARG A 443 6.10 -5.35 -9.24
N LEU A 444 7.14 -5.00 -8.51
CA LEU A 444 7.03 -4.17 -7.31
C LEU A 444 7.22 -2.70 -7.73
N MET A 445 6.21 -1.90 -7.50
CA MET A 445 6.19 -0.47 -7.85
C MET A 445 6.12 0.37 -6.57
N ILE A 446 7.00 1.36 -6.49
CA ILE A 446 7.14 2.21 -5.29
C ILE A 446 7.07 3.66 -5.71
N VAL A 447 6.08 4.38 -5.23
CA VAL A 447 5.91 5.81 -5.48
C VAL A 447 6.81 6.61 -4.56
N ASN A 448 7.66 7.43 -5.12
CA ASN A 448 8.57 8.31 -4.41
C ASN A 448 7.91 9.65 -4.06
N GLY A 449 7.87 9.98 -2.78
CA GLY A 449 7.27 11.25 -2.31
C GLY A 449 8.09 12.49 -2.67
N THR A 450 9.41 12.37 -2.90
CA THR A 450 10.27 13.52 -3.17
C THR A 450 10.10 14.07 -4.57
N ASP A 451 10.14 13.21 -5.61
CA ASP A 451 10.08 13.62 -7.01
C ASP A 451 8.85 13.10 -7.77
N GLY A 452 8.05 12.24 -7.14
CA GLY A 452 6.88 11.64 -7.76
C GLY A 452 7.22 10.62 -8.85
N SER A 453 8.44 10.10 -8.87
CA SER A 453 8.81 8.97 -9.73
C SER A 453 8.34 7.65 -9.13
N ILE A 454 8.27 6.61 -9.96
CA ILE A 454 8.09 5.23 -9.51
C ILE A 454 9.41 4.48 -9.65
N ALA A 455 9.89 3.87 -8.56
CA ALA A 455 10.93 2.86 -8.62
C ALA A 455 10.24 1.51 -8.88
N CYS A 456 10.46 0.94 -10.06
CA CYS A 456 9.87 -0.32 -10.49
C CYS A 456 10.91 -1.42 -10.43
N TYR A 457 10.59 -2.53 -9.76
CA TYR A 457 11.45 -3.71 -9.67
C TYR A 457 10.74 -4.90 -10.32
N THR A 458 11.33 -5.47 -11.36
CA THR A 458 10.92 -6.79 -11.86
C THR A 458 11.59 -7.85 -11.01
N ILE A 459 10.79 -8.70 -10.37
CA ILE A 459 11.27 -9.73 -9.44
C ILE A 459 10.87 -11.11 -9.95
N LEU A 460 11.86 -12.01 -10.07
CA LEU A 460 11.64 -13.42 -10.34
C LEU A 460 12.65 -14.24 -9.53
N ARG A 461 12.20 -14.77 -8.38
CA ARG A 461 13.08 -15.47 -7.42
C ARG A 461 13.68 -16.74 -7.97
N SER A 462 12.92 -17.49 -8.75
CA SER A 462 13.39 -18.75 -9.35
C SER A 462 14.65 -18.59 -10.20
N GLN A 463 14.90 -17.37 -10.69
CA GLN A 463 16.07 -17.02 -11.51
C GLN A 463 16.98 -15.98 -10.83
N ASN A 464 16.74 -15.62 -9.57
CA ASN A 464 17.46 -14.58 -8.84
C ASN A 464 17.47 -13.21 -9.56
N VAL A 465 16.40 -12.89 -10.28
CA VAL A 465 16.25 -11.60 -10.97
C VAL A 465 15.62 -10.59 -10.00
N VAL A 466 16.30 -9.44 -9.86
CA VAL A 466 15.80 -8.23 -9.23
C VAL A 466 16.26 -7.06 -10.09
N ALA A 467 15.42 -6.61 -11.01
CA ALA A 467 15.75 -5.64 -12.04
C ALA A 467 15.05 -4.30 -11.79
N PRO A 468 15.72 -3.34 -11.14
CA PRO A 468 15.18 -2.00 -10.92
C PRO A 468 15.23 -1.14 -12.17
N SER A 469 14.19 -0.32 -12.35
CA SER A 469 14.10 0.77 -13.33
C SER A 469 13.36 1.95 -12.71
N LYS A 470 13.49 3.13 -13.32
CA LYS A 470 12.84 4.36 -12.88
C LYS A 470 11.77 4.78 -13.88
N TRP A 471 10.54 5.01 -13.43
CA TRP A 471 9.46 5.52 -14.26
C TRP A 471 9.13 6.97 -13.89
N GLN A 472 9.00 7.79 -14.92
CA GLN A 472 8.71 9.22 -14.81
C GLN A 472 7.64 9.60 -15.84
N THR A 473 6.88 10.65 -15.54
CA THR A 473 5.88 11.23 -16.43
C THR A 473 5.98 12.74 -16.38
N ASP A 474 5.33 13.43 -17.31
CA ASP A 474 5.13 14.87 -17.21
C ASP A 474 4.09 15.15 -16.12
N GLY A 475 4.59 15.34 -14.89
CA GLY A 475 3.82 15.41 -13.65
C GLY A 475 4.47 14.62 -12.54
N ARG A 476 3.65 14.15 -11.59
CA ARG A 476 4.11 13.38 -10.42
C ARG A 476 3.11 12.26 -10.12
N PHE A 477 3.58 11.05 -10.01
CA PHE A 477 2.77 9.97 -9.46
C PHE A 477 2.52 10.23 -7.97
N VAL A 478 1.28 10.12 -7.55
CA VAL A 478 0.83 10.40 -6.16
C VAL A 478 0.47 9.10 -5.47
N SER A 479 -0.25 8.21 -6.16
CA SER A 479 -0.70 6.91 -5.65
C SER A 479 -0.67 5.88 -6.75
N ILE A 480 -0.52 4.62 -6.39
CA ILE A 480 -0.53 3.47 -7.30
C ILE A 480 -1.30 2.32 -6.68
N GLY A 481 -2.17 1.69 -7.45
CA GLY A 481 -2.95 0.53 -7.04
C GLY A 481 -3.02 -0.50 -8.14
N VAL A 482 -3.17 -1.75 -7.77
CA VAL A 482 -3.31 -2.86 -8.72
C VAL A 482 -4.64 -3.55 -8.46
N ASP A 483 -5.46 -3.66 -9.49
CA ASP A 483 -6.69 -4.40 -9.48
C ASP A 483 -6.52 -5.62 -10.40
N ILE A 484 -6.41 -6.80 -9.82
CA ILE A 484 -6.06 -8.07 -10.49
C ILE A 484 -4.75 -7.93 -11.29
N SER A 485 -4.81 -7.42 -12.52
CA SER A 485 -3.66 -7.18 -13.41
C SER A 485 -3.50 -5.72 -13.84
N ASP A 486 -4.54 -4.93 -13.67
CA ASP A 486 -4.62 -3.54 -14.10
C ASP A 486 -3.91 -2.62 -13.10
N ILE A 487 -2.99 -1.81 -13.60
CA ILE A 487 -2.22 -0.88 -12.77
C ILE A 487 -2.84 0.51 -12.90
N TYR A 488 -3.54 0.93 -11.86
CA TYR A 488 -4.08 2.29 -11.75
C TYR A 488 -3.06 3.21 -11.08
N CYS A 489 -3.03 4.45 -11.48
CA CYS A 489 -2.25 5.48 -10.80
C CYS A 489 -3.05 6.79 -10.69
N VAL A 490 -2.76 7.56 -9.64
CA VAL A 490 -3.16 8.96 -9.56
C VAL A 490 -1.95 9.80 -9.88
N VAL A 491 -2.09 10.66 -10.88
CA VAL A 491 -1.02 11.55 -11.35
C VAL A 491 -1.42 13.00 -11.12
N ARG A 492 -0.55 13.74 -10.43
CA ARG A 492 -0.66 15.19 -10.31
C ARG A 492 -0.01 15.83 -11.53
N ARG A 493 -0.79 16.57 -12.31
CA ARG A 493 -0.35 17.29 -13.49
C ARG A 493 -0.62 18.79 -13.36
N ASP A 494 0.27 19.59 -13.90
CA ASP A 494 0.08 21.04 -14.04
C ASP A 494 -0.36 21.31 -15.48
N ILE A 495 -1.64 21.52 -15.68
CA ILE A 495 -2.26 21.74 -16.99
C ILE A 495 -2.71 23.20 -17.08
N ASN A 496 -2.16 23.94 -18.02
CA ASN A 496 -2.44 25.37 -18.19
C ASN A 496 -2.27 26.19 -16.90
N GLY A 497 -1.28 25.84 -16.05
CA GLY A 497 -1.02 26.49 -14.76
C GLY A 497 -1.99 26.08 -13.65
N VAL A 498 -2.85 25.09 -13.86
CA VAL A 498 -3.77 24.54 -12.88
C VAL A 498 -3.31 23.12 -12.49
N ILE A 499 -3.22 22.90 -11.17
CA ILE A 499 -2.88 21.59 -10.65
C ILE A 499 -4.13 20.72 -10.65
N ASN A 500 -4.08 19.60 -11.39
CA ASN A 500 -5.12 18.59 -11.45
C ASN A 500 -4.60 17.24 -10.96
N HIS A 501 -5.50 16.39 -10.51
CA HIS A 501 -5.22 15.01 -10.14
C HIS A 501 -6.00 14.07 -11.06
N TYR A 502 -5.30 13.36 -11.91
CA TYR A 502 -5.89 12.44 -12.87
C TYR A 502 -5.76 11.00 -12.41
N VAL A 503 -6.86 10.26 -12.50
CA VAL A 503 -6.84 8.80 -12.43
C VAL A 503 -6.47 8.30 -13.82
N GLU A 504 -5.36 7.59 -13.91
CA GLU A 504 -4.83 7.02 -15.15
C GLU A 504 -4.59 5.52 -14.99
N LEU A 505 -4.61 4.81 -16.10
CA LEU A 505 -4.38 3.37 -16.16
C LEU A 505 -3.17 3.09 -17.05
N PHE A 506 -2.18 2.34 -16.57
CA PHE A 506 -1.13 1.80 -17.44
C PHE A 506 -1.74 0.77 -18.39
N ASP A 507 -1.67 1.05 -19.68
CA ASP A 507 -2.31 0.24 -20.71
C ASP A 507 -1.27 -0.18 -21.77
N PRO A 508 -1.03 -1.49 -21.96
CA PRO A 508 -0.07 -1.97 -22.96
C PRO A 508 -0.38 -1.57 -24.40
N SER A 509 -1.63 -1.16 -24.67
CA SER A 509 -2.06 -0.74 -26.01
C SER A 509 -1.69 0.70 -26.35
N VAL A 510 -1.24 1.50 -25.37
CA VAL A 510 -0.93 2.93 -25.55
C VAL A 510 0.55 3.25 -25.33
N LEU A 511 1.04 4.25 -26.03
CA LEU A 511 2.45 4.65 -26.07
C LEU A 511 2.69 6.04 -25.46
N LEU A 512 1.62 6.76 -25.11
CA LEU A 512 1.64 8.11 -24.55
C LEU A 512 1.07 8.12 -23.13
N ASP A 513 1.42 9.12 -22.35
CA ASP A 513 0.86 9.34 -21.01
C ASP A 513 -0.39 10.24 -21.08
N SER A 514 -1.30 10.07 -20.11
CA SER A 514 -2.59 10.78 -20.06
C SER A 514 -3.34 10.72 -21.39
N SER A 515 -3.24 9.58 -22.05
CA SER A 515 -3.69 9.42 -23.42
C SER A 515 -5.21 9.28 -23.51
N LYS A 516 -5.74 9.77 -24.63
CA LYS A 516 -7.10 9.48 -25.11
C LYS A 516 -7.02 8.72 -26.40
N THR A 517 -7.66 7.59 -26.45
CA THR A 517 -7.73 6.70 -27.61
C THR A 517 -9.14 6.64 -28.19
N GLY A 518 -9.25 6.23 -29.45
CA GLY A 518 -10.53 6.00 -30.10
C GLY A 518 -10.38 5.40 -31.49
N GLY A 519 -11.51 5.19 -32.18
CA GLY A 519 -11.60 4.64 -33.53
C GLY A 519 -11.53 5.73 -34.62
N ALA A 520 -12.26 5.53 -35.72
CA ALA A 520 -12.29 6.47 -36.84
C ALA A 520 -12.80 7.86 -36.42
N ALA A 521 -12.01 8.89 -36.68
CA ALA A 521 -12.34 10.28 -36.35
C ALA A 521 -11.48 11.26 -37.15
N SER A 522 -11.94 12.50 -37.34
CA SER A 522 -11.14 13.60 -37.89
C SER A 522 -10.54 14.52 -36.85
N SER A 523 -11.04 14.45 -35.62
CA SER A 523 -10.57 15.24 -34.48
C SER A 523 -10.99 14.60 -33.17
N VAL A 524 -10.37 15.00 -32.07
CA VAL A 524 -10.72 14.55 -30.74
C VAL A 524 -10.67 15.72 -29.74
N ASN A 525 -11.62 15.72 -28.80
CA ASN A 525 -11.63 16.68 -27.70
C ASN A 525 -10.87 16.11 -26.50
N VAL A 526 -9.83 16.81 -26.03
CA VAL A 526 -8.93 16.44 -24.91
C VAL A 526 -8.82 17.58 -23.88
N PRO A 527 -9.90 17.91 -23.18
CA PRO A 527 -9.92 19.05 -22.25
C PRO A 527 -8.94 18.89 -21.09
N HIS A 528 -8.61 17.68 -20.72
CA HIS A 528 -7.63 17.36 -19.68
C HIS A 528 -6.17 17.69 -20.07
N LEU A 529 -5.92 18.08 -21.33
CA LEU A 529 -4.60 18.45 -21.85
C LEU A 529 -4.61 19.87 -22.45
N GLU A 530 -5.49 20.75 -21.96
CA GLU A 530 -5.58 22.15 -22.44
C GLU A 530 -4.24 22.88 -22.34
N ALA A 531 -3.86 23.58 -23.39
CA ALA A 531 -2.61 24.32 -23.57
C ALA A 531 -1.32 23.43 -23.61
N GLU A 532 -1.43 22.12 -23.43
CA GLU A 532 -0.29 21.22 -23.52
C GLU A 532 0.08 20.91 -24.97
N THR A 533 1.37 20.60 -25.17
CA THR A 533 1.86 20.09 -26.47
C THR A 533 1.74 18.58 -26.48
N VAL A 534 0.87 18.06 -27.31
CA VAL A 534 0.55 16.64 -27.41
C VAL A 534 1.14 15.99 -28.64
N LYS A 535 1.43 14.70 -28.53
CA LYS A 535 1.70 13.82 -29.66
C LYS A 535 0.38 13.24 -30.17
N VAL A 536 0.34 13.01 -31.46
CA VAL A 536 -0.79 12.38 -32.15
C VAL A 536 -0.28 11.16 -32.91
N ILE A 537 -0.86 10.02 -32.61
CA ILE A 537 -0.64 8.78 -33.35
C ILE A 537 -1.99 8.44 -34.04
N ARG A 538 -1.98 8.35 -35.34
CA ARG A 538 -3.15 8.05 -36.16
C ARG A 538 -2.87 6.85 -37.03
N ASP A 539 -3.67 5.80 -36.90
CA ASP A 539 -3.49 4.55 -37.66
C ASP A 539 -2.02 4.03 -37.62
N GLY A 540 -1.32 4.20 -36.46
CA GLY A 540 0.08 3.84 -36.29
C GLY A 540 1.10 4.85 -36.88
N ILE A 541 0.63 5.98 -37.42
CA ILE A 541 1.46 7.06 -37.98
C ILE A 541 1.56 8.19 -36.97
N ILE A 542 2.76 8.69 -36.75
CA ILE A 542 3.00 9.85 -35.87
C ILE A 542 2.84 11.11 -36.69
N GLU A 543 1.94 11.99 -36.25
CA GLU A 543 1.75 13.32 -36.81
C GLU A 543 2.67 14.36 -36.14
N ALA A 544 2.70 15.57 -36.67
CA ALA A 544 3.39 16.70 -36.04
C ALA A 544 2.75 17.04 -34.68
N ASP A 545 3.57 17.52 -33.75
CA ASP A 545 3.12 17.94 -32.43
C ASP A 545 2.09 19.05 -32.56
N GLN A 546 1.06 18.98 -31.74
CA GLN A 546 -0.01 19.99 -31.69
C GLN A 546 -0.14 20.54 -30.29
N THR A 547 -0.38 21.86 -30.17
CA THR A 547 -0.75 22.46 -28.89
C THR A 547 -2.27 22.47 -28.80
N VAL A 548 -2.81 21.90 -27.72
CA VAL A 548 -4.25 21.85 -27.47
C VAL A 548 -4.77 23.26 -27.19
N GLY A 549 -5.76 23.71 -27.95
CA GLY A 549 -6.37 25.03 -27.77
C GLY A 549 -7.21 25.12 -26.50
N ALA A 550 -7.44 26.35 -26.04
CA ALA A 550 -8.48 26.63 -25.04
C ALA A 550 -9.87 26.42 -25.64
N SER A 551 -10.80 25.92 -24.86
CA SER A 551 -12.19 25.58 -25.22
C SER A 551 -12.70 26.00 -26.60
N PRO A 552 -13.00 25.06 -27.52
CA PRO A 552 -12.95 23.62 -27.33
C PRO A 552 -11.52 23.10 -27.45
N SER A 553 -11.08 22.28 -26.47
CA SER A 553 -9.73 21.71 -26.39
C SER A 553 -9.59 20.56 -27.42
N THR A 554 -9.69 20.91 -28.71
CA THR A 554 -9.79 19.95 -29.82
C THR A 554 -8.45 19.85 -30.55
N VAL A 555 -8.01 18.62 -30.76
CA VAL A 555 -6.91 18.23 -31.63
C VAL A 555 -7.50 17.76 -32.96
N THR A 556 -7.06 18.35 -34.07
CA THR A 556 -7.52 18.00 -35.41
C THR A 556 -6.43 17.21 -36.14
N PHE A 557 -6.75 16.06 -36.66
CA PHE A 557 -5.79 15.22 -37.36
C PHE A 557 -5.49 15.78 -38.76
N ALA A 558 -4.23 15.67 -39.19
CA ALA A 558 -3.82 16.08 -40.53
C ALA A 558 -4.60 15.33 -41.62
N THR A 559 -4.89 14.05 -41.37
CA THR A 559 -5.79 13.21 -42.15
C THR A 559 -6.70 12.48 -41.17
N ALA A 560 -7.98 12.28 -41.51
CA ALA A 560 -8.88 11.54 -40.62
C ALA A 560 -8.35 10.14 -40.29
N ALA A 561 -8.43 9.77 -39.01
CA ALA A 561 -8.16 8.41 -38.58
C ALA A 561 -9.18 7.45 -39.18
N THR A 562 -8.73 6.34 -39.68
CA THR A 562 -9.60 5.30 -40.29
C THR A 562 -9.85 4.13 -39.37
N THR A 563 -8.90 3.78 -38.52
CA THR A 563 -8.97 2.64 -37.61
C THR A 563 -8.79 3.04 -36.16
N SER A 564 -7.78 3.87 -35.84
CA SER A 564 -7.45 4.21 -34.47
C SER A 564 -6.72 5.55 -34.37
N TYR A 565 -6.86 6.19 -33.23
CA TYR A 565 -6.02 7.30 -32.83
C TYR A 565 -5.62 7.20 -31.36
N GLU A 566 -4.50 7.83 -31.04
CA GLU A 566 -4.00 8.08 -29.69
C GLU A 566 -3.48 9.51 -29.62
N VAL A 567 -3.89 10.28 -28.60
CA VAL A 567 -3.44 11.65 -28.34
C VAL A 567 -3.07 11.76 -26.87
N GLY A 568 -1.87 12.21 -26.56
CA GLY A 568 -1.39 12.29 -25.18
C GLY A 568 -0.04 12.98 -25.04
N LEU A 569 0.49 12.96 -23.82
CA LEU A 569 1.79 13.49 -23.47
C LEU A 569 2.89 12.48 -23.78
N ASN A 570 4.00 12.94 -24.34
CA ASN A 570 5.11 12.07 -24.62
C ASN A 570 6.02 11.90 -23.40
N PHE A 571 6.67 10.75 -23.31
CA PHE A 571 7.76 10.51 -22.37
C PHE A 571 8.99 9.92 -23.08
N THR A 572 10.15 10.21 -22.54
CA THR A 572 11.42 9.69 -23.08
C THR A 572 11.78 8.40 -22.38
N THR A 573 12.23 7.44 -23.18
CA THR A 573 12.81 6.18 -22.69
C THR A 573 14.31 6.26 -22.83
N GLN A 574 15.05 5.86 -21.79
CA GLN A 574 16.51 5.86 -21.82
C GLN A 574 17.09 4.61 -21.18
N VAL A 575 18.03 3.98 -21.86
CA VAL A 575 18.84 2.88 -21.35
C VAL A 575 20.30 3.25 -21.56
N LYS A 576 21.11 3.20 -20.50
CA LYS A 576 22.53 3.52 -20.57
C LYS A 576 23.36 2.44 -19.92
N THR A 577 24.30 1.90 -20.65
CA THR A 577 25.19 0.85 -20.15
C THR A 577 26.15 1.39 -19.09
N LEU A 578 26.67 0.51 -18.24
CA LEU A 578 27.78 0.84 -17.36
C LEU A 578 29.06 1.12 -18.15
N PRO A 579 30.08 1.80 -17.56
CA PRO A 579 31.36 2.00 -18.19
C PRO A 579 31.99 0.68 -18.66
N THR A 580 32.43 0.66 -19.88
CA THR A 580 33.04 -0.52 -20.52
C THR A 580 34.38 -0.86 -19.86
N GLU A 581 34.50 -2.04 -19.28
CA GLU A 581 35.72 -2.51 -18.63
C GLU A 581 35.96 -3.99 -18.98
N PRO A 582 36.43 -4.29 -20.21
CA PRO A 582 36.72 -5.66 -20.61
C PRO A 582 37.90 -6.22 -19.81
N ASN A 583 37.83 -7.49 -19.49
CA ASN A 583 38.89 -8.19 -18.78
C ASN A 583 40.04 -8.49 -19.76
N LEU A 584 41.11 -7.70 -19.70
CA LEU A 584 42.27 -7.86 -20.59
C LEU A 584 43.48 -8.41 -19.81
N SER A 585 44.27 -9.25 -20.46
CA SER A 585 45.54 -9.73 -19.91
C SER A 585 46.55 -8.62 -19.63
N SER A 586 46.40 -7.46 -20.29
CA SER A 586 47.22 -6.26 -20.09
C SER A 586 46.77 -5.36 -18.92
N GLY A 587 45.70 -5.74 -18.21
CA GLY A 587 45.14 -4.96 -17.12
C GLY A 587 43.99 -4.04 -17.52
N SER A 588 43.56 -3.16 -16.58
CA SER A 588 42.42 -2.25 -16.75
C SER A 588 42.68 -1.17 -17.80
N ILE A 589 41.66 -0.89 -18.61
CA ILE A 589 41.68 0.20 -19.60
C ILE A 589 40.92 1.45 -19.10
N ARG A 590 40.60 1.56 -17.83
CA ARG A 590 39.74 2.60 -17.27
C ARG A 590 40.31 4.01 -17.45
N SER A 591 41.62 4.16 -17.33
CA SER A 591 42.31 5.44 -17.49
C SER A 591 42.51 5.87 -18.95
N PHE A 592 42.20 5.03 -19.91
CA PHE A 592 42.39 5.32 -21.33
C PHE A 592 41.09 5.84 -21.97
N LYS A 593 41.26 6.82 -22.88
CA LYS A 593 40.14 7.27 -23.73
C LYS A 593 39.76 6.16 -24.70
N LYS A 594 38.46 5.87 -24.74
CA LYS A 594 37.82 4.86 -25.59
C LYS A 594 36.99 5.53 -26.66
N ARG A 595 36.87 4.90 -27.81
CA ARG A 595 35.92 5.29 -28.84
C ARG A 595 35.08 4.09 -29.22
N VAL A 596 33.79 4.20 -29.03
CA VAL A 596 32.81 3.29 -29.59
C VAL A 596 32.64 3.68 -31.06
N PHE A 597 32.98 2.80 -32.02
CA PHE A 597 32.89 3.11 -33.44
C PHE A 597 31.78 2.32 -34.14
N GLU A 598 31.34 1.23 -33.54
CA GLU A 598 30.30 0.37 -34.06
C GLU A 598 29.49 -0.18 -32.87
N VAL A 599 28.18 -0.16 -32.97
CA VAL A 599 27.24 -0.78 -32.01
C VAL A 599 26.25 -1.63 -32.79
N SER A 600 26.12 -2.88 -32.40
CA SER A 600 25.13 -3.79 -32.95
C SER A 600 24.10 -4.07 -31.84
N ALA A 601 22.83 -3.77 -32.08
CA ALA A 601 21.73 -4.03 -31.17
C ALA A 601 20.83 -5.13 -31.72
N GLU A 602 20.59 -6.15 -30.90
CA GLU A 602 19.57 -7.16 -31.17
C GLU A 602 18.22 -6.64 -30.70
N LEU A 603 17.26 -6.56 -31.62
CA LEU A 603 15.97 -5.90 -31.44
C LEU A 603 14.82 -6.88 -31.64
N PHE A 604 13.72 -6.66 -30.93
CA PHE A 604 12.49 -7.40 -31.10
C PHE A 604 11.31 -6.42 -31.25
N GLU A 605 10.52 -6.54 -32.31
CA GLU A 605 9.35 -5.71 -32.60
C GLU A 605 9.59 -4.19 -32.38
N THR A 606 10.73 -3.69 -32.84
CA THR A 606 11.16 -2.31 -32.60
C THR A 606 10.90 -1.45 -33.84
N GLN A 607 10.39 -0.24 -33.61
CA GLN A 607 10.03 0.71 -34.67
C GLN A 607 10.86 2.00 -34.66
N SER A 608 11.47 2.35 -33.54
CA SER A 608 12.31 3.56 -33.41
C SER A 608 13.35 3.38 -32.32
N LEU A 609 14.57 3.86 -32.58
CA LEU A 609 15.69 3.79 -31.66
C LEU A 609 16.78 4.79 -32.03
N ASN A 610 17.34 5.47 -31.01
CA ASN A 610 18.55 6.29 -31.13
C ASN A 610 19.68 5.65 -30.32
N ILE A 611 20.87 5.54 -30.88
CA ILE A 611 22.07 5.11 -30.17
C ILE A 611 23.09 6.24 -30.17
N ASN A 612 23.51 6.69 -28.98
CA ASN A 612 24.44 7.81 -28.78
C ASN A 612 24.06 9.05 -29.60
N GLY A 613 22.75 9.38 -29.64
CA GLY A 613 22.23 10.54 -30.37
C GLY A 613 22.09 10.39 -31.87
N LYS A 614 22.34 9.17 -32.41
CA LYS A 614 22.11 8.87 -33.82
C LYS A 614 20.90 7.97 -33.99
N GLU A 615 19.95 8.42 -34.78
CA GLU A 615 18.77 7.66 -35.14
C GLU A 615 19.11 6.46 -36.05
N ILE A 616 18.51 5.32 -35.75
CA ILE A 616 18.56 4.13 -36.61
C ILE A 616 17.31 4.14 -37.48
N SER A 617 17.54 4.06 -38.82
CA SER A 617 16.42 3.97 -39.76
C SER A 617 15.77 2.58 -39.72
N PHE A 618 14.45 2.57 -39.59
CA PHE A 618 13.62 1.38 -39.71
C PHE A 618 12.84 1.33 -41.03
N ARG A 619 12.78 2.45 -41.77
CA ARG A 619 12.20 2.49 -43.11
C ARG A 619 13.25 2.09 -44.15
N ASN A 620 12.87 1.23 -45.08
CA ASN A 620 13.73 0.86 -46.22
C ASN A 620 13.49 1.82 -47.41
N PHE A 621 14.52 2.04 -48.20
CA PHE A 621 14.43 2.88 -49.40
C PHE A 621 13.56 2.16 -50.45
N GLY A 622 12.46 2.79 -50.86
CA GLY A 622 11.52 2.23 -51.83
C GLY A 622 10.28 1.56 -51.23
N ASP A 623 10.27 1.33 -49.94
CA ASP A 623 9.08 0.87 -49.25
C ASP A 623 8.23 2.05 -48.80
N ALA A 624 6.97 2.00 -49.08
CA ALA A 624 5.89 2.84 -48.57
C ALA A 624 6.14 4.35 -48.56
N ALA A 625 5.15 5.05 -48.95
CA ALA A 625 5.05 6.48 -48.75
C ALA A 625 5.27 6.87 -47.28
N LEU A 626 5.66 8.11 -47.01
CA LEU A 626 5.84 8.64 -45.64
C LEU A 626 4.58 8.55 -44.78
N ASP A 627 3.44 8.26 -45.42
CA ASP A 627 2.12 8.18 -44.81
C ASP A 627 1.74 6.77 -44.32
N ASP A 628 2.65 5.78 -44.42
CA ASP A 628 2.43 4.45 -43.89
C ASP A 628 3.09 4.26 -42.52
N PRO A 629 2.51 3.41 -41.63
CA PRO A 629 3.10 3.06 -40.34
C PRO A 629 4.52 2.48 -40.51
N ILE A 630 5.39 2.71 -39.52
CA ILE A 630 6.71 2.08 -39.47
C ILE A 630 6.49 0.60 -39.11
N VAL A 631 7.01 -0.30 -39.96
CA VAL A 631 6.91 -1.75 -39.73
C VAL A 631 7.83 -2.15 -38.56
N GLU A 632 7.32 -3.03 -37.71
CA GLU A 632 8.09 -3.63 -36.62
C GLU A 632 9.26 -4.45 -37.17
N PHE A 633 10.44 -4.25 -36.57
CA PHE A 633 11.65 -4.93 -36.95
C PHE A 633 12.14 -5.86 -35.85
N THR A 634 12.42 -7.11 -36.20
CA THR A 634 13.09 -8.09 -35.35
C THR A 634 14.39 -8.53 -36.00
N GLY A 635 15.47 -8.49 -35.23
CA GLY A 635 16.83 -8.89 -35.67
C GLY A 635 17.90 -7.86 -35.35
N LEU A 636 19.06 -8.05 -35.93
CA LEU A 636 20.27 -7.25 -35.66
C LEU A 636 20.29 -5.95 -36.47
N LYS A 637 20.47 -4.83 -35.81
CA LYS A 637 20.78 -3.52 -36.43
C LYS A 637 22.15 -3.04 -35.98
N THR A 638 22.98 -2.67 -36.94
CA THR A 638 24.34 -2.17 -36.69
C THR A 638 24.47 -0.70 -37.06
N LEU A 639 24.94 0.09 -36.11
CA LEU A 639 25.23 1.50 -36.27
C LEU A 639 26.76 1.71 -36.31
N ASN A 640 27.22 2.30 -37.40
CA ASN A 640 28.63 2.63 -37.61
C ASN A 640 28.90 4.14 -37.52
N GLY A 641 30.16 4.53 -37.34
CA GLY A 641 30.59 5.92 -37.44
C GLY A 641 30.21 6.77 -36.23
N ILE A 642 30.11 6.17 -35.05
CA ILE A 642 29.94 6.89 -33.78
C ILE A 642 31.24 7.69 -33.54
N LEU A 643 31.08 9.02 -33.31
CA LEU A 643 32.19 9.94 -33.11
C LEU A 643 32.43 10.22 -31.64
N GLY A 644 33.64 10.61 -31.31
CA GLY A 644 34.02 11.04 -29.97
C GLY A 644 34.88 10.01 -29.22
N TYR A 645 35.64 10.53 -28.26
CA TYR A 645 36.44 9.75 -27.32
C TYR A 645 35.97 10.08 -25.90
N THR A 646 35.62 9.05 -25.18
CA THR A 646 35.21 9.16 -23.76
C THR A 646 36.09 8.25 -22.90
N TYR A 647 36.16 8.52 -21.61
CA TYR A 647 36.81 7.61 -20.67
C TYR A 647 35.94 6.41 -20.34
N ASP A 648 34.63 6.54 -20.48
CA ASP A 648 33.64 5.57 -20.02
C ASP A 648 33.29 4.55 -21.10
N GLY A 649 33.24 4.97 -22.38
CA GLY A 649 32.84 4.10 -23.48
C GLY A 649 31.42 3.54 -23.36
N GLN A 650 30.52 4.30 -22.72
CA GLN A 650 29.12 3.92 -22.50
C GLN A 650 28.30 4.03 -23.78
N ILE A 651 27.28 3.18 -23.88
CA ILE A 651 26.28 3.24 -24.94
C ILE A 651 25.00 3.76 -24.29
N THR A 652 24.42 4.79 -24.91
CA THR A 652 23.12 5.34 -24.51
C THR A 652 22.12 5.07 -25.61
N ILE A 653 21.06 4.35 -25.27
CA ILE A 653 19.91 4.11 -26.13
C ILE A 653 18.81 5.03 -25.65
N THR A 654 18.24 5.82 -26.56
CA THR A 654 17.13 6.72 -26.24
C THR A 654 16.00 6.56 -27.26
N GLN A 655 14.78 6.73 -26.79
CA GLN A 655 13.63 6.83 -27.66
C GLN A 655 12.75 7.98 -27.19
N THR A 656 12.61 9.00 -28.03
CA THR A 656 11.76 10.17 -27.82
C THR A 656 10.47 10.09 -28.64
N THR A 657 10.42 9.15 -29.57
CA THR A 657 9.28 8.93 -30.45
C THR A 657 8.36 7.88 -29.82
N PRO A 658 7.05 8.11 -29.70
CA PRO A 658 6.13 7.16 -29.09
C PRO A 658 5.84 5.99 -30.03
N LEU A 659 6.76 5.05 -30.08
CA LEU A 659 6.72 3.82 -30.87
C LEU A 659 7.23 2.65 -30.03
N LYS A 660 7.01 1.43 -30.49
CA LYS A 660 7.51 0.24 -29.81
C LYS A 660 9.04 0.18 -29.83
N MET A 661 9.60 -0.23 -28.71
CA MET A 661 11.04 -0.47 -28.55
C MET A 661 11.28 -1.65 -27.61
N THR A 662 11.97 -2.66 -28.09
CA THR A 662 12.52 -3.75 -27.27
C THR A 662 13.94 -4.05 -27.70
N VAL A 663 14.87 -4.00 -26.76
CA VAL A 663 16.29 -4.30 -26.96
C VAL A 663 16.63 -5.57 -26.19
N LEU A 664 17.10 -6.59 -26.89
CA LEU A 664 17.46 -7.88 -26.29
C LEU A 664 18.94 -7.94 -25.88
N GLY A 665 19.78 -7.19 -26.57
CA GLY A 665 21.22 -7.13 -26.30
C GLY A 665 21.96 -6.12 -27.17
N ILE A 666 23.17 -5.82 -26.77
CA ILE A 666 24.06 -4.84 -27.43
C ILE A 666 25.44 -5.44 -27.62
#